data_b07574483496e0fb39dcb6006a72e683
#
_entry.id   b07574483496e0fb39dcb6006a72e683
#
_cell.length_a   1.000
_cell.length_b   1.000
_cell.length_c   1.000
_cell.angle_alpha   90.00
_cell.angle_beta   90.00
_cell.angle_gamma   90.00
#
_symmetry.space_group_name_H-M   'P 1'
#
loop_
_entity.id
_entity.type
_entity.pdbx_description
1 polymer ?
#
loop_
_entity_poly.entity_id
_entity_poly.type
_entity_poly.pdbx_seq_one_letter_code
_entity_poly.pdbx_strand_id
1 'polypeptide(L)'
;YRLDSPRGRFVLKICRGDYSALELQAQHAGLKHLQQYPDLRVPRVIPAKNGADLLSLEIAGQALHVRLLDYIEGRSLTHLPHLGNELVAGLGRLCGQMDLALEGFQHPGLERTLQWDARHAQALIGHLLPVIQDPQQRALIADTAQRAERRLQPLQEQLPVQAIHMDITDDNVVWQRDAARRWQLQGVIDFGDLIRTWRITDLSVTCAALLHHAEGDPLRILPAIQAYHQVNPLQRAELLALWPLIVARAAVLVLSGEQQVSIDPGNAYSRANLHHEWEIFRVASSVSFEFMEAAILSAVGESLPAIGSDGFVPLLPSLVGREFALIDLGVLSPHFEAGNWEQPGIDDRLLAEAAIAHGLAASRYGQYRLSRTCPDSALEPQTCPLHVQLQVPAGTPVEAPFAGVLHRAENGLLRLDGPALSVRLWGVEPSLHPGAALVKGQVLGAVVADGRLKVQLCRAAELDPPLFCTPSRAPAWQALCPSPATLLGLACDAEPELDPQTLLERRDASFARSQKHYYVDPPRIERGWRNHLIDMQGRSYLDMLNNVAVLGHGHPRMAAEAARQWSLLNTNSRFHYAAIAEFSERLLALAPDSMDRVFLVNSGTEANDLAIRLAWAYSGGRDMLSVLEAYHGWSVAADAVSTSIADNPQALTSRPDWVHPVTAPNTYRGEFRGQDSTPQYLRSVDQQLHKLDEQNRQLAGFICEPVYGNAGGISLPPGYLQEVYERVRARGGVCIADEVQVGYGRMGKFFWGFEEQGVVPDIITMAKGMGNGQPLGAVITRREIAEALEAEGYFFSSSGGSPVSCRIGIAVLDVMQEEGLWENARVVGEHFRQRLEALKDLHPLVGAVHGSGFYLGLELIRNHQTLEPATEETTLLCDRLRELGIFMQPTGDHLNILKIKPPMITSRQSVDFFVDMLDKVLGEDL
;
A
#
# COMPACT_ATOMS: atom_id res chain seq x y z
N TYR A 1 -40.40 -6.70 -5.51
CA TYR A 1 -40.60 -5.78 -6.64
C TYR A 1 -40.33 -4.35 -6.21
N ARG A 2 -39.54 -3.58 -7.02
CA ARG A 2 -39.36 -2.14 -6.84
C ARG A 2 -40.59 -1.42 -7.42
N LEU A 3 -41.15 -0.48 -6.66
CA LEU A 3 -42.22 0.38 -7.09
C LEU A 3 -41.73 1.84 -7.09
N ASP A 4 -41.82 2.48 -8.25
CA ASP A 4 -41.55 3.90 -8.41
C ASP A 4 -42.87 4.67 -8.44
N SER A 5 -43.01 5.70 -7.62
CA SER A 5 -44.23 6.52 -7.52
C SER A 5 -43.87 8.00 -7.29
N PRO A 6 -44.85 8.93 -7.50
CA PRO A 6 -44.64 10.34 -7.15
C PRO A 6 -44.33 10.60 -5.66
N ARG A 7 -44.63 9.62 -4.80
CA ARG A 7 -44.38 9.70 -3.33
C ARG A 7 -43.05 9.11 -2.90
N GLY A 8 -42.25 8.57 -3.82
CA GLY A 8 -40.98 7.94 -3.59
C GLY A 8 -40.88 6.52 -4.13
N ARG A 9 -39.75 5.88 -3.82
CA ARG A 9 -39.47 4.48 -4.19
C ARG A 9 -39.77 3.56 -3.03
N PHE A 10 -40.30 2.37 -3.35
CA PHE A 10 -40.73 1.38 -2.38
C PHE A 10 -40.35 -0.02 -2.81
N VAL A 11 -40.28 -0.95 -1.86
CA VAL A 11 -40.12 -2.39 -2.09
C VAL A 11 -41.42 -3.11 -1.71
N LEU A 12 -42.09 -3.71 -2.69
CA LEU A 12 -43.22 -4.60 -2.50
C LEU A 12 -42.69 -6.03 -2.34
N LYS A 13 -42.84 -6.61 -1.15
CA LYS A 13 -42.61 -8.03 -0.88
C LYS A 13 -43.92 -8.80 -0.88
N ILE A 14 -43.94 -9.86 -1.68
CA ILE A 14 -45.10 -10.80 -1.78
C ILE A 14 -44.59 -12.16 -1.35
N CYS A 15 -45.08 -12.69 -0.25
CA CYS A 15 -44.74 -13.99 0.29
C CYS A 15 -45.90 -14.95 0.06
N ARG A 16 -45.60 -16.25 -0.19
CA ARG A 16 -46.63 -17.28 -0.26
C ARG A 16 -47.27 -17.45 1.11
N GLY A 17 -48.52 -17.93 1.15
CA GLY A 17 -49.29 -18.08 2.37
C GLY A 17 -48.81 -19.21 3.29
N ASP A 18 -47.87 -20.02 2.87
CA ASP A 18 -47.15 -20.98 3.69
C ASP A 18 -46.13 -20.34 4.62
N TYR A 19 -45.70 -19.07 4.36
CA TYR A 19 -44.95 -18.29 5.33
C TYR A 19 -45.82 -17.95 6.56
N SER A 20 -45.25 -18.15 7.74
CA SER A 20 -45.99 -17.83 8.99
C SER A 20 -46.20 -16.31 9.12
N ALA A 21 -47.47 -15.91 9.29
CA ALA A 21 -47.78 -14.50 9.56
C ALA A 21 -47.06 -13.98 10.83
N LEU A 22 -46.83 -14.86 11.81
CA LEU A 22 -46.12 -14.54 13.05
C LEU A 22 -44.65 -14.18 12.81
N GLU A 23 -43.97 -14.87 11.89
CA GLU A 23 -42.59 -14.56 11.47
C GLU A 23 -42.53 -13.20 10.76
N LEU A 24 -43.48 -12.92 9.86
CA LEU A 24 -43.53 -11.63 9.16
C LEU A 24 -43.85 -10.47 10.13
N GLN A 25 -44.66 -10.71 11.16
CA GLN A 25 -44.90 -9.74 12.24
C GLN A 25 -43.62 -9.50 13.07
N ALA A 26 -42.81 -10.54 13.35
CA ALA A 26 -41.56 -10.41 14.05
C ALA A 26 -40.58 -9.51 13.28
N GLN A 27 -40.51 -9.68 11.96
CA GLN A 27 -39.70 -8.84 11.10
C GLN A 27 -40.14 -7.37 11.13
N HIS A 28 -41.45 -7.10 11.09
CA HIS A 28 -41.98 -5.73 11.21
C HIS A 28 -41.73 -5.12 12.59
N ALA A 29 -41.85 -5.90 13.65
CA ALA A 29 -41.59 -5.46 15.02
C ALA A 29 -40.08 -5.13 15.18
N GLY A 30 -39.19 -5.97 14.62
CA GLY A 30 -37.76 -5.72 14.61
C GLY A 30 -37.40 -4.45 13.86
N LEU A 31 -37.95 -4.24 12.65
CA LEU A 31 -37.75 -3.01 11.88
C LEU A 31 -38.21 -1.76 12.65
N LYS A 32 -39.38 -1.81 13.30
CA LYS A 32 -39.89 -0.71 14.14
C LYS A 32 -39.04 -0.47 15.38
N HIS A 33 -38.51 -1.52 15.99
CA HIS A 33 -37.58 -1.42 17.11
C HIS A 33 -36.32 -0.72 16.72
N LEU A 34 -35.71 -1.11 15.60
CA LEU A 34 -34.44 -0.54 15.08
C LEU A 34 -34.57 0.94 14.64
N GLN A 35 -35.75 1.43 14.29
CA GLN A 35 -36.00 2.85 13.99
C GLN A 35 -35.71 3.79 15.16
N GLN A 36 -35.58 3.26 16.38
CA GLN A 36 -35.20 4.04 17.56
C GLN A 36 -33.67 4.37 17.59
N TYR A 37 -32.91 3.72 16.73
CA TYR A 37 -31.44 3.90 16.61
C TYR A 37 -31.12 4.67 15.32
N PRO A 38 -30.93 6.00 15.38
CA PRO A 38 -30.83 6.86 14.20
C PRO A 38 -29.60 6.55 13.34
N ASP A 39 -28.55 5.96 13.92
CA ASP A 39 -27.32 5.58 13.22
C ASP A 39 -27.46 4.25 12.44
N LEU A 40 -28.55 3.52 12.67
CA LEU A 40 -28.90 2.28 11.97
C LEU A 40 -30.06 2.52 11.01
N ARG A 41 -29.74 2.82 9.74
CA ARG A 41 -30.80 2.97 8.75
C ARG A 41 -31.29 1.60 8.27
N VAL A 42 -32.56 1.34 8.53
CA VAL A 42 -33.27 0.13 8.10
C VAL A 42 -34.57 0.49 7.37
N PRO A 43 -35.13 -0.37 6.51
CA PRO A 43 -36.39 -0.08 5.80
C PRO A 43 -37.53 0.18 6.74
N ARG A 44 -38.32 1.21 6.45
CA ARG A 44 -39.57 1.48 7.19
C ARG A 44 -40.72 0.70 6.60
N VAL A 45 -41.50 0.12 7.48
CA VAL A 45 -42.74 -0.53 7.08
C VAL A 45 -43.76 0.55 6.71
N ILE A 46 -44.35 0.47 5.53
CA ILE A 46 -45.38 1.37 5.04
C ILE A 46 -46.72 0.73 5.22
N PRO A 47 -47.55 1.24 6.13
CA PRO A 47 -48.87 0.62 6.42
C PRO A 47 -49.82 0.74 5.24
N ALA A 48 -50.69 -0.24 5.10
CA ALA A 48 -51.78 -0.24 4.13
C ALA A 48 -52.84 0.81 4.51
N LYS A 49 -53.75 1.10 3.60
CA LYS A 49 -54.82 2.09 3.83
C LYS A 49 -55.71 1.81 5.03
N ASN A 50 -55.82 0.55 5.45
CA ASN A 50 -56.54 0.12 6.64
C ASN A 50 -55.68 0.15 7.94
N GLY A 51 -54.45 0.63 7.85
CA GLY A 51 -53.48 0.72 8.95
C GLY A 51 -52.73 -0.58 9.25
N ALA A 52 -52.93 -1.64 8.48
CA ALA A 52 -52.21 -2.91 8.67
C ALA A 52 -50.83 -2.87 8.04
N ASP A 53 -49.83 -3.39 8.73
CA ASP A 53 -48.45 -3.52 8.20
C ASP A 53 -48.31 -4.71 7.24
N LEU A 54 -49.21 -5.72 7.38
CA LEU A 54 -49.24 -6.94 6.58
C LEU A 54 -50.67 -7.18 6.08
N LEU A 55 -50.78 -7.40 4.78
CA LEU A 55 -52.03 -7.81 4.15
C LEU A 55 -51.99 -9.29 3.82
N SER A 56 -53.00 -10.05 4.25
CA SER A 56 -53.23 -11.41 3.78
C SER A 56 -54.29 -11.36 2.71
N LEU A 57 -53.98 -11.78 1.50
CA LEU A 57 -54.82 -11.68 0.32
C LEU A 57 -54.96 -13.09 -0.31
N GLU A 58 -56.10 -13.34 -0.91
CA GLU A 58 -56.28 -14.51 -1.77
C GLU A 58 -56.28 -14.05 -3.22
N ILE A 59 -55.28 -14.46 -4.01
CA ILE A 59 -55.11 -14.10 -5.42
C ILE A 59 -55.03 -15.38 -6.22
N ALA A 60 -55.93 -15.56 -7.20
CA ALA A 60 -55.99 -16.73 -8.05
C ALA A 60 -56.05 -18.08 -7.26
N GLY A 61 -56.73 -18.11 -6.12
CA GLY A 61 -56.86 -19.27 -5.24
C GLY A 61 -55.63 -19.59 -4.40
N GLN A 62 -54.68 -18.68 -4.34
CA GLN A 62 -53.50 -18.80 -3.48
C GLN A 62 -53.51 -17.73 -2.38
N ALA A 63 -53.29 -18.16 -1.14
CA ALA A 63 -53.10 -17.26 -0.04
C ALA A 63 -51.70 -16.59 -0.17
N LEU A 64 -51.66 -15.25 -0.05
CA LEU A 64 -50.45 -14.47 -0.16
C LEU A 64 -50.37 -13.44 0.98
N HIS A 65 -49.17 -13.21 1.48
CA HIS A 65 -48.89 -12.13 2.40
C HIS A 65 -48.17 -11.00 1.66
N VAL A 66 -48.69 -9.77 1.75
CA VAL A 66 -48.18 -8.62 1.01
C VAL A 66 -47.81 -7.52 1.99
N ARG A 67 -46.61 -6.98 1.83
CA ARG A 67 -46.07 -5.86 2.62
C ARG A 67 -45.31 -4.85 1.77
N LEU A 68 -45.28 -3.60 2.20
CA LEU A 68 -44.60 -2.52 1.54
C LEU A 68 -43.56 -1.92 2.48
N LEU A 69 -42.32 -1.77 1.98
CA LEU A 69 -41.22 -1.15 2.68
C LEU A 69 -40.73 0.06 1.88
N ASP A 70 -40.12 1.07 2.53
CA ASP A 70 -39.42 2.10 1.80
C ASP A 70 -38.12 1.53 1.16
N TYR A 71 -37.68 2.20 0.12
CA TYR A 71 -36.48 1.82 -0.64
C TYR A 71 -35.28 2.57 -0.10
N ILE A 72 -34.17 1.88 0.18
CA ILE A 72 -32.89 2.48 0.52
C ILE A 72 -32.08 2.61 -0.76
N GLU A 73 -31.72 3.84 -1.10
CA GLU A 73 -30.92 4.15 -2.30
C GLU A 73 -29.47 3.71 -2.12
N GLY A 74 -28.90 3.11 -3.15
CA GLY A 74 -27.52 2.66 -3.18
C GLY A 74 -27.36 1.33 -3.90
N ARG A 75 -26.22 0.68 -3.73
CA ARG A 75 -25.91 -0.64 -4.31
C ARG A 75 -25.24 -1.55 -3.28
N SER A 76 -25.30 -2.85 -3.50
CA SER A 76 -24.49 -3.85 -2.78
C SER A 76 -23.03 -3.82 -3.23
N LEU A 77 -22.15 -4.43 -2.45
CA LEU A 77 -20.71 -4.51 -2.75
C LEU A 77 -20.28 -5.87 -3.34
N THR A 78 -21.19 -6.81 -3.49
CA THR A 78 -20.92 -8.20 -3.88
C THR A 78 -20.11 -8.36 -5.16
N HIS A 79 -20.31 -7.44 -6.11
CA HIS A 79 -19.63 -7.50 -7.41
C HIS A 79 -18.32 -6.71 -7.45
N LEU A 80 -17.92 -6.08 -6.33
CA LEU A 80 -16.63 -5.41 -6.26
C LEU A 80 -15.50 -6.44 -6.22
N PRO A 81 -14.50 -6.34 -7.07
CA PRO A 81 -13.39 -7.30 -7.09
C PRO A 81 -12.47 -7.16 -5.87
N HIS A 82 -12.51 -6.02 -5.18
CA HIS A 82 -11.70 -5.73 -4.01
C HIS A 82 -12.48 -4.89 -2.99
N LEU A 83 -12.37 -5.27 -1.71
CA LEU A 83 -12.86 -4.47 -0.57
C LEU A 83 -11.66 -4.00 0.27
N GLY A 84 -11.47 -2.69 0.38
CA GLY A 84 -10.46 -2.10 1.26
C GLY A 84 -10.76 -2.35 2.74
N ASN A 85 -9.74 -2.29 3.60
CA ASN A 85 -9.86 -2.57 5.03
C ASN A 85 -10.92 -1.69 5.73
N GLU A 86 -11.13 -0.45 5.27
CA GLU A 86 -12.13 0.47 5.83
C GLU A 86 -13.55 -0.03 5.59
N LEU A 87 -13.84 -0.57 4.40
CA LEU A 87 -15.16 -1.18 4.10
C LEU A 87 -15.38 -2.46 4.91
N VAL A 88 -14.36 -3.31 4.98
CA VAL A 88 -14.39 -4.53 5.78
C VAL A 88 -14.65 -4.20 7.27
N ALA A 89 -13.93 -3.23 7.82
CA ALA A 89 -14.15 -2.73 9.19
C ALA A 89 -15.55 -2.10 9.34
N GLY A 90 -16.04 -1.39 8.34
CA GLY A 90 -17.37 -0.79 8.30
C GLY A 90 -18.48 -1.83 8.44
N LEU A 91 -18.37 -2.96 7.74
CA LEU A 91 -19.32 -4.09 7.86
C LEU A 91 -19.29 -4.70 9.26
N GLY A 92 -18.11 -4.94 9.83
CA GLY A 92 -17.99 -5.44 11.19
C GLY A 92 -18.55 -4.49 12.25
N ARG A 93 -18.31 -3.19 12.11
CA ARG A 93 -18.88 -2.15 12.98
C ARG A 93 -20.39 -2.14 12.91
N LEU A 94 -20.95 -2.19 11.70
CA LEU A 94 -22.38 -2.24 11.48
C LEU A 94 -23.03 -3.47 12.12
N CYS A 95 -22.41 -4.65 11.95
CA CYS A 95 -22.87 -5.90 12.57
C CYS A 95 -22.88 -5.76 14.11
N GLY A 96 -21.83 -5.22 14.71
CA GLY A 96 -21.77 -4.97 16.15
C GLY A 96 -22.84 -3.99 16.65
N GLN A 97 -23.11 -2.93 15.90
CA GLN A 97 -24.18 -1.97 16.20
C GLN A 97 -25.57 -2.59 16.09
N MET A 98 -25.81 -3.45 15.10
CA MET A 98 -27.07 -4.16 14.90
C MET A 98 -27.34 -5.11 16.06
N ASP A 99 -26.35 -5.92 16.44
CA ASP A 99 -26.44 -6.86 17.54
C ASP A 99 -26.69 -6.15 18.88
N LEU A 100 -26.05 -5.03 19.11
CA LEU A 100 -26.27 -4.20 20.31
C LEU A 100 -27.68 -3.60 20.31
N ALA A 101 -28.20 -3.15 19.18
CA ALA A 101 -29.52 -2.59 19.06
C ALA A 101 -30.64 -3.65 19.21
N LEU A 102 -30.33 -4.89 18.82
CA LEU A 102 -31.28 -6.02 18.98
C LEU A 102 -31.14 -6.71 20.36
N GLU A 103 -30.18 -6.30 21.19
CA GLU A 103 -30.10 -6.83 22.57
C GLU A 103 -31.41 -6.60 23.35
N GLY A 104 -31.96 -7.66 23.89
CA GLY A 104 -33.23 -7.60 24.63
C GLY A 104 -34.49 -7.56 23.77
N PHE A 105 -34.39 -7.43 22.44
CA PHE A 105 -35.57 -7.54 21.57
C PHE A 105 -36.13 -8.97 21.57
N GLN A 106 -37.43 -9.09 21.79
CA GLN A 106 -38.11 -10.38 21.87
C GLN A 106 -39.42 -10.36 21.07
N HIS A 107 -39.65 -11.43 20.33
CA HIS A 107 -40.95 -11.65 19.65
C HIS A 107 -41.16 -13.16 19.45
N PRO A 108 -42.37 -13.71 19.66
CA PRO A 108 -42.61 -15.16 19.51
C PRO A 108 -42.26 -15.72 18.13
N GLY A 109 -42.35 -14.91 17.05
CA GLY A 109 -42.01 -15.31 15.71
C GLY A 109 -40.52 -15.46 15.43
N LEU A 110 -39.63 -15.18 16.41
CA LEU A 110 -38.18 -15.43 16.33
C LEU A 110 -37.79 -16.84 16.78
N GLU A 111 -38.69 -17.54 17.47
CA GLU A 111 -38.50 -18.95 17.89
C GLU A 111 -38.86 -19.88 16.73
N ARG A 112 -38.03 -19.90 15.73
CA ARG A 112 -38.20 -20.71 14.50
C ARG A 112 -36.91 -21.45 14.15
N THR A 113 -36.99 -22.41 13.29
CA THR A 113 -35.80 -23.13 12.75
C THR A 113 -35.52 -22.63 11.34
N LEU A 114 -34.34 -22.10 11.12
CA LEU A 114 -33.84 -21.75 9.80
C LEU A 114 -32.77 -22.76 9.37
N GLN A 115 -32.73 -23.05 8.09
CA GLN A 115 -31.64 -23.87 7.49
C GLN A 115 -30.27 -23.26 7.77
N TRP A 116 -30.19 -21.94 7.89
CA TRP A 116 -28.93 -21.22 8.09
C TRP A 116 -28.51 -21.12 9.57
N ASP A 117 -29.36 -21.56 10.52
CA ASP A 117 -29.05 -21.50 11.95
C ASP A 117 -27.86 -22.43 12.28
N ALA A 118 -26.77 -21.83 12.73
CA ALA A 118 -25.51 -22.53 13.01
C ALA A 118 -25.66 -23.67 14.02
N ARG A 119 -26.70 -23.63 14.91
CA ARG A 119 -27.02 -24.70 15.85
C ARG A 119 -27.40 -26.00 15.16
N HIS A 120 -27.83 -25.95 13.90
CA HIS A 120 -28.26 -27.10 13.11
C HIS A 120 -27.31 -27.43 11.95
N ALA A 121 -26.20 -26.69 11.80
CA ALA A 121 -25.30 -26.80 10.67
C ALA A 121 -24.81 -28.25 10.43
N GLN A 122 -24.38 -28.95 11.48
CA GLN A 122 -23.87 -30.34 11.34
C GLN A 122 -24.92 -31.31 10.82
N ALA A 123 -26.18 -31.22 11.30
CA ALA A 123 -27.24 -32.06 10.81
C ALA A 123 -27.59 -31.78 9.34
N LEU A 124 -27.61 -30.50 8.97
CA LEU A 124 -27.84 -30.06 7.59
C LEU A 124 -26.72 -30.51 6.65
N ILE A 125 -25.45 -30.32 7.05
CA ILE A 125 -24.28 -30.78 6.28
C ILE A 125 -24.38 -32.27 6.03
N GLY A 126 -24.64 -33.08 7.05
CA GLY A 126 -24.83 -34.54 6.89
C GLY A 126 -25.93 -34.91 5.91
N HIS A 127 -27.05 -34.13 5.89
CA HIS A 127 -28.16 -34.33 4.98
C HIS A 127 -27.80 -33.96 3.52
N LEU A 128 -27.11 -32.83 3.32
CA LEU A 128 -26.81 -32.30 1.98
C LEU A 128 -25.52 -32.89 1.35
N LEU A 129 -24.62 -33.46 2.12
CA LEU A 129 -23.31 -33.95 1.66
C LEU A 129 -23.37 -34.87 0.43
N PRO A 130 -24.41 -35.76 0.25
CA PRO A 130 -24.56 -36.60 -0.93
C PRO A 130 -24.74 -35.84 -2.26
N VAL A 131 -25.04 -34.50 -2.22
CA VAL A 131 -25.18 -33.67 -3.43
C VAL A 131 -23.83 -33.53 -4.16
N ILE A 132 -22.74 -33.55 -3.40
CA ILE A 132 -21.37 -33.46 -3.96
C ILE A 132 -21.01 -34.78 -4.65
N GLN A 133 -20.77 -34.76 -5.96
CA GLN A 133 -20.48 -35.96 -6.75
C GLN A 133 -19.01 -36.39 -6.61
N ASP A 134 -18.07 -35.42 -6.53
CA ASP A 134 -16.65 -35.69 -6.36
C ASP A 134 -16.33 -36.25 -4.96
N PRO A 135 -15.79 -37.46 -4.86
CA PRO A 135 -15.48 -38.09 -3.58
C PRO A 135 -14.42 -37.32 -2.76
N GLN A 136 -13.47 -36.68 -3.42
CA GLN A 136 -12.40 -35.93 -2.74
C GLN A 136 -12.96 -34.65 -2.11
N GLN A 137 -13.72 -33.89 -2.87
CA GLN A 137 -14.40 -32.67 -2.37
C GLN A 137 -15.38 -33.05 -1.24
N ARG A 138 -16.14 -34.12 -1.40
CA ARG A 138 -17.06 -34.60 -0.37
C ARG A 138 -16.35 -34.97 0.93
N ALA A 139 -15.21 -35.68 0.84
CA ALA A 139 -14.39 -36.02 2.00
C ALA A 139 -13.80 -34.79 2.68
N LEU A 140 -13.33 -33.79 1.89
CA LEU A 140 -12.79 -32.56 2.39
C LEU A 140 -13.84 -31.75 3.17
N ILE A 141 -15.06 -31.58 2.63
CA ILE A 141 -16.15 -30.88 3.29
C ILE A 141 -16.52 -31.58 4.60
N ALA A 142 -16.65 -32.92 4.55
CA ALA A 142 -17.02 -33.72 5.71
C ALA A 142 -16.00 -33.61 6.85
N ASP A 143 -14.69 -33.78 6.54
CA ASP A 143 -13.62 -33.68 7.54
C ASP A 143 -13.54 -32.27 8.13
N THR A 144 -13.58 -31.24 7.27
CA THR A 144 -13.49 -29.86 7.69
C THR A 144 -14.65 -29.46 8.61
N ALA A 145 -15.89 -29.84 8.23
CA ALA A 145 -17.08 -29.58 9.06
C ALA A 145 -17.03 -30.36 10.38
N GLN A 146 -16.57 -31.60 10.37
CA GLN A 146 -16.44 -32.38 11.61
C GLN A 146 -15.39 -31.80 12.57
N ARG A 147 -14.31 -31.24 12.05
CA ARG A 147 -13.32 -30.54 12.87
C ARG A 147 -13.89 -29.25 13.46
N ALA A 148 -14.68 -28.50 12.70
CA ALA A 148 -15.38 -27.32 13.18
C ALA A 148 -16.34 -27.66 14.34
N GLU A 149 -17.15 -28.69 14.16
CA GLU A 149 -18.10 -29.15 15.19
C GLU A 149 -17.41 -29.56 16.49
N ARG A 150 -16.32 -30.36 16.41
CA ARG A 150 -15.56 -30.77 17.61
C ARG A 150 -15.02 -29.58 18.41
N ARG A 151 -14.74 -28.46 17.77
CA ARG A 151 -14.28 -27.22 18.44
C ARG A 151 -15.43 -26.40 18.98
N LEU A 152 -16.59 -26.39 18.32
CA LEU A 152 -17.77 -25.69 18.78
C LEU A 152 -18.43 -26.35 19.99
N GLN A 153 -18.49 -27.68 20.02
CA GLN A 153 -19.24 -28.44 21.02
C GLN A 153 -18.96 -28.01 22.47
N PRO A 154 -17.73 -27.83 22.96
CA PRO A 154 -17.45 -27.42 24.33
C PRO A 154 -17.79 -25.95 24.64
N LEU A 155 -18.08 -25.14 23.61
CA LEU A 155 -18.34 -23.71 23.72
C LEU A 155 -19.83 -23.37 23.68
N GLN A 156 -20.69 -24.23 23.11
CA GLN A 156 -22.08 -23.95 22.79
C GLN A 156 -22.92 -23.43 23.97
N GLU A 157 -22.73 -23.99 25.17
CA GLU A 157 -23.49 -23.58 26.38
C GLU A 157 -23.01 -22.22 26.92
N GLN A 158 -21.86 -21.71 26.47
CA GLN A 158 -21.27 -20.44 26.90
C GLN A 158 -21.64 -19.30 25.94
N LEU A 159 -22.18 -19.60 24.77
CA LEU A 159 -22.48 -18.58 23.76
C LEU A 159 -23.77 -17.81 24.09
N PRO A 160 -23.76 -16.48 24.15
CA PRO A 160 -24.91 -15.63 24.34
C PRO A 160 -25.98 -15.85 23.26
N VAL A 161 -27.25 -15.88 23.64
CA VAL A 161 -28.39 -16.05 22.74
C VAL A 161 -29.27 -14.81 22.76
N GLN A 162 -29.49 -14.20 21.60
CA GLN A 162 -30.35 -13.03 21.41
C GLN A 162 -30.99 -13.02 20.03
N ALA A 163 -31.83 -12.01 19.75
CA ALA A 163 -32.27 -11.71 18.39
C ALA A 163 -31.09 -11.17 17.57
N ILE A 164 -30.91 -11.66 16.33
CA ILE A 164 -29.90 -11.22 15.37
C ILE A 164 -30.52 -11.11 13.98
N HIS A 165 -29.87 -10.33 13.09
CA HIS A 165 -30.27 -10.16 11.69
C HIS A 165 -30.09 -11.45 10.87
N MET A 166 -29.00 -12.17 11.11
CA MET A 166 -28.59 -13.45 10.52
C MET A 166 -28.08 -13.37 9.08
N ASP A 167 -28.15 -12.21 8.42
CA ASP A 167 -27.74 -12.09 7.01
C ASP A 167 -27.18 -10.69 6.69
N ILE A 168 -26.29 -10.16 7.56
CA ILE A 168 -25.54 -8.92 7.31
C ILE A 168 -24.37 -9.26 6.40
N THR A 169 -24.64 -9.32 5.09
CA THR A 169 -23.67 -9.64 4.04
C THR A 169 -23.42 -8.43 3.15
N ASP A 170 -22.44 -8.50 2.29
CA ASP A 170 -22.15 -7.52 1.26
C ASP A 170 -23.32 -7.32 0.25
N ASP A 171 -24.21 -8.31 0.14
CA ASP A 171 -25.47 -8.25 -0.64
C ASP A 171 -26.57 -7.43 0.06
N ASN A 172 -26.66 -7.50 1.38
CA ASN A 172 -27.75 -6.93 2.17
C ASN A 172 -27.39 -5.61 2.84
N VAL A 173 -26.18 -5.13 2.65
CA VAL A 173 -25.74 -3.80 3.08
C VAL A 173 -25.66 -2.88 1.89
N VAL A 174 -26.34 -1.74 1.96
CA VAL A 174 -26.46 -0.79 0.86
C VAL A 174 -25.47 0.35 1.06
N TRP A 175 -24.70 0.63 0.03
CA TRP A 175 -23.67 1.65 0.02
C TRP A 175 -23.87 2.64 -1.12
N GLN A 176 -23.38 3.86 -0.96
CA GLN A 176 -23.35 4.89 -1.99
C GLN A 176 -22.02 5.66 -1.90
N ARG A 177 -21.45 6.06 -3.02
CA ARG A 177 -20.27 6.92 -3.01
C ARG A 177 -20.66 8.38 -2.73
N ASP A 178 -19.89 9.02 -1.85
CA ASP A 178 -19.96 10.47 -1.62
C ASP A 178 -19.30 11.25 -2.77
N ALA A 179 -19.22 12.58 -2.66
CA ALA A 179 -18.58 13.42 -3.65
C ALA A 179 -17.07 13.17 -3.77
N ALA A 180 -16.44 12.65 -2.71
CA ALA A 180 -15.03 12.23 -2.70
C ALA A 180 -14.84 10.76 -3.14
N ARG A 181 -15.86 10.16 -3.77
CA ARG A 181 -15.88 8.77 -4.22
C ARG A 181 -15.73 7.71 -3.12
N ARG A 182 -15.70 8.09 -1.86
CA ARG A 182 -15.63 7.16 -0.73
C ARG A 182 -16.98 6.51 -0.49
N TRP A 183 -16.96 5.24 -0.21
CA TRP A 183 -18.14 4.47 0.11
C TRP A 183 -18.75 4.90 1.46
N GLN A 184 -20.02 5.24 1.44
CA GLN A 184 -20.81 5.63 2.61
C GLN A 184 -21.95 4.63 2.81
N LEU A 185 -22.06 4.09 4.02
CA LEU A 185 -23.15 3.23 4.41
C LEU A 185 -24.48 3.95 4.28
N GLN A 186 -25.44 3.33 3.59
CA GLN A 186 -26.79 3.85 3.42
C GLN A 186 -27.81 3.09 4.27
N GLY A 187 -27.58 1.82 4.57
CA GLY A 187 -28.44 1.03 5.43
C GLY A 187 -28.35 -0.47 5.22
N VAL A 188 -29.09 -1.21 6.02
CA VAL A 188 -29.22 -2.67 5.97
C VAL A 188 -30.59 -3.04 5.48
N ILE A 189 -30.69 -4.00 4.58
CA ILE A 189 -31.93 -4.52 4.02
C ILE A 189 -32.08 -6.00 4.31
N ASP A 190 -33.22 -6.52 3.98
CA ASP A 190 -33.62 -7.94 4.04
C ASP A 190 -33.58 -8.61 5.43
N PHE A 191 -34.53 -8.26 6.24
CA PHE A 191 -34.79 -8.86 7.57
C PHE A 191 -35.52 -10.21 7.49
N GLY A 192 -35.40 -10.92 6.35
CA GLY A 192 -36.01 -12.22 6.12
C GLY A 192 -35.62 -13.27 7.15
N ASP A 193 -34.39 -13.25 7.55
CA ASP A 193 -33.75 -14.26 8.40
C ASP A 193 -33.61 -13.86 9.87
N LEU A 194 -34.27 -12.75 10.29
CA LEU A 194 -34.28 -12.33 11.68
C LEU A 194 -34.74 -13.48 12.60
N ILE A 195 -33.89 -13.86 13.58
CA ILE A 195 -34.08 -15.05 14.43
C ILE A 195 -33.45 -14.85 15.81
N ARG A 196 -33.84 -15.69 16.77
CA ARG A 196 -33.18 -15.76 18.06
C ARG A 196 -32.22 -16.96 18.13
N THR A 197 -30.92 -16.69 18.13
CA THR A 197 -29.85 -17.71 18.12
C THR A 197 -28.60 -17.18 18.79
N TRP A 198 -27.44 -17.85 18.66
CA TRP A 198 -26.15 -17.37 19.15
C TRP A 198 -25.76 -16.02 18.52
N ARG A 199 -25.49 -15.01 19.34
CA ARG A 199 -25.12 -13.66 18.90
C ARG A 199 -23.99 -13.68 17.88
N ILE A 200 -22.92 -14.44 18.18
CA ILE A 200 -21.72 -14.49 17.34
C ILE A 200 -21.99 -15.03 15.92
N THR A 201 -23.16 -15.65 15.69
CA THR A 201 -23.51 -16.14 14.35
C THR A 201 -23.65 -15.01 13.34
N ASP A 202 -24.15 -13.84 13.75
CA ASP A 202 -24.30 -12.68 12.85
C ASP A 202 -22.92 -12.25 12.28
N LEU A 203 -21.93 -12.05 13.16
CA LEU A 203 -20.56 -11.75 12.74
C LEU A 203 -19.95 -12.89 11.90
N SER A 204 -20.25 -14.16 12.24
CA SER A 204 -19.73 -15.29 11.47
C SER A 204 -20.25 -15.32 10.03
N VAL A 205 -21.51 -14.93 9.81
CA VAL A 205 -22.13 -14.79 8.48
C VAL A 205 -21.48 -13.64 7.70
N THR A 206 -21.33 -12.48 8.34
CA THR A 206 -20.64 -11.32 7.75
C THR A 206 -19.22 -11.68 7.32
N CYS A 207 -18.44 -12.31 8.21
CA CYS A 207 -17.06 -12.71 7.91
C CYS A 207 -17.00 -13.79 6.82
N ALA A 208 -17.93 -14.76 6.80
CA ALA A 208 -17.99 -15.78 5.75
C ALA A 208 -18.25 -15.13 4.38
N ALA A 209 -19.19 -14.20 4.28
CA ALA A 209 -19.48 -13.47 3.06
C ALA A 209 -18.25 -12.70 2.55
N LEU A 210 -17.44 -12.10 3.44
CA LEU A 210 -16.24 -11.37 3.07
C LEU A 210 -15.12 -12.24 2.47
N LEU A 211 -15.14 -13.56 2.66
CA LEU A 211 -14.05 -14.44 2.20
C LEU A 211 -13.94 -14.54 0.68
N HIS A 212 -14.98 -14.30 -0.10
CA HIS A 212 -14.85 -14.30 -1.56
C HIS A 212 -14.16 -13.03 -2.10
N HIS A 213 -14.10 -11.96 -1.29
CA HIS A 213 -13.31 -10.75 -1.58
C HIS A 213 -11.87 -10.82 -1.03
N ALA A 214 -11.51 -11.92 -0.34
CA ALA A 214 -10.27 -12.03 0.43
C ALA A 214 -9.02 -12.29 -0.44
N GLU A 215 -9.14 -12.42 -1.75
CA GLU A 215 -8.04 -12.76 -2.66
C GLU A 215 -7.23 -14.01 -2.18
N GLY A 216 -7.92 -14.94 -1.50
CA GLY A 216 -7.34 -16.18 -0.95
C GLY A 216 -6.69 -16.05 0.44
N ASP A 217 -6.66 -14.87 1.06
CA ASP A 217 -6.09 -14.66 2.40
C ASP A 217 -7.17 -14.51 3.49
N PRO A 218 -7.36 -15.52 4.37
CA PRO A 218 -8.39 -15.47 5.41
C PRO A 218 -8.21 -14.35 6.44
N LEU A 219 -7.01 -13.77 6.56
CA LEU A 219 -6.76 -12.67 7.50
C LEU A 219 -7.47 -11.36 7.08
N ARG A 220 -7.96 -11.27 5.84
CA ARG A 220 -8.69 -10.10 5.34
C ARG A 220 -9.99 -9.79 6.09
N ILE A 221 -10.51 -10.73 6.88
CA ILE A 221 -11.69 -10.51 7.73
C ILE A 221 -11.36 -9.88 9.09
N LEU A 222 -10.09 -9.86 9.52
CA LEU A 222 -9.71 -9.36 10.84
C LEU A 222 -10.14 -7.91 11.11
N PRO A 223 -10.11 -6.97 10.16
CA PRO A 223 -10.63 -5.62 10.38
C PRO A 223 -12.12 -5.59 10.77
N ALA A 224 -12.93 -6.49 10.21
CA ALA A 224 -14.34 -6.60 10.60
C ALA A 224 -14.50 -7.09 12.04
N ILE A 225 -13.71 -8.10 12.44
CA ILE A 225 -13.72 -8.65 13.80
C ILE A 225 -13.27 -7.61 14.83
N GLN A 226 -12.20 -6.87 14.54
CA GLN A 226 -11.72 -5.78 15.39
C GLN A 226 -12.77 -4.68 15.56
N ALA A 227 -13.36 -4.23 14.46
CA ALA A 227 -14.37 -3.17 14.47
C ALA A 227 -15.66 -3.59 15.19
N TYR A 228 -16.07 -4.84 15.04
CA TYR A 228 -17.17 -5.41 15.82
C TYR A 228 -16.86 -5.39 17.32
N HIS A 229 -15.68 -5.94 17.70
CA HIS A 229 -15.25 -6.06 19.10
C HIS A 229 -15.13 -4.69 19.80
N GLN A 230 -14.75 -3.65 19.07
CA GLN A 230 -14.70 -2.26 19.58
C GLN A 230 -16.08 -1.71 19.92
N VAL A 231 -17.12 -2.09 19.20
CA VAL A 231 -18.49 -1.63 19.38
C VAL A 231 -19.24 -2.52 20.37
N ASN A 232 -19.14 -3.82 20.21
CA ASN A 232 -19.84 -4.83 20.99
C ASN A 232 -18.84 -5.91 21.42
N PRO A 233 -18.21 -5.78 22.59
CA PRO A 233 -17.12 -6.66 23.01
C PRO A 233 -17.52 -8.14 23.04
N LEU A 234 -16.75 -8.96 22.34
CA LEU A 234 -16.91 -10.40 22.27
C LEU A 234 -16.32 -11.07 23.51
N GLN A 235 -17.04 -12.04 24.06
CA GLN A 235 -16.53 -12.90 25.11
C GLN A 235 -15.52 -13.90 24.54
N ARG A 236 -14.64 -14.44 25.39
CA ARG A 236 -13.61 -15.41 24.94
C ARG A 236 -14.23 -16.63 24.24
N ALA A 237 -15.35 -17.14 24.75
CA ALA A 237 -16.04 -18.27 24.11
C ALA A 237 -16.50 -17.93 22.67
N GLU A 238 -16.96 -16.71 22.44
CA GLU A 238 -17.36 -16.22 21.12
C GLU A 238 -16.16 -16.09 20.18
N LEU A 239 -15.03 -15.55 20.66
CA LEU A 239 -13.79 -15.43 19.87
C LEU A 239 -13.29 -16.81 19.41
N LEU A 240 -13.33 -17.83 20.30
CA LEU A 240 -12.93 -19.19 19.99
C LEU A 240 -13.94 -19.92 19.06
N ALA A 241 -15.23 -19.58 19.14
CA ALA A 241 -16.28 -20.16 18.31
C ALA A 241 -16.32 -19.56 16.89
N LEU A 242 -15.80 -18.34 16.69
CA LEU A 242 -16.01 -17.56 15.47
C LEU A 242 -15.48 -18.28 14.22
N TRP A 243 -14.21 -18.73 14.21
CA TRP A 243 -13.68 -19.42 13.03
C TRP A 243 -14.35 -20.76 12.73
N PRO A 244 -14.59 -21.65 13.70
CA PRO A 244 -15.43 -22.83 13.51
C PRO A 244 -16.82 -22.54 12.93
N LEU A 245 -17.49 -21.46 13.34
CA LEU A 245 -18.77 -21.05 12.77
C LEU A 245 -18.65 -20.60 11.31
N ILE A 246 -17.60 -19.82 10.98
CA ILE A 246 -17.33 -19.40 9.60
C ILE A 246 -17.09 -20.62 8.68
N VAL A 247 -16.30 -21.58 9.14
CA VAL A 247 -16.03 -22.83 8.39
C VAL A 247 -17.31 -23.66 8.20
N ALA A 248 -18.12 -23.80 9.23
CA ALA A 248 -19.41 -24.50 9.16
C ALA A 248 -20.37 -23.78 8.18
N ARG A 249 -20.43 -22.44 8.24
CA ARG A 249 -21.24 -21.62 7.31
C ARG A 249 -20.77 -21.81 5.87
N ALA A 250 -19.46 -21.78 5.62
CA ALA A 250 -18.87 -22.01 4.29
C ALA A 250 -19.25 -23.37 3.72
N ALA A 251 -19.22 -24.43 4.54
CA ALA A 251 -19.66 -25.78 4.14
C ALA A 251 -21.15 -25.82 3.79
N VAL A 252 -22.00 -25.17 4.60
CA VAL A 252 -23.46 -25.08 4.35
C VAL A 252 -23.74 -24.32 3.05
N LEU A 253 -23.03 -23.22 2.77
CA LEU A 253 -23.20 -22.44 1.55
C LEU A 253 -22.93 -23.29 0.31
N VAL A 254 -21.77 -23.92 0.22
CA VAL A 254 -21.44 -24.79 -0.92
C VAL A 254 -22.45 -25.90 -1.12
N LEU A 255 -22.84 -26.60 -0.05
CA LEU A 255 -23.80 -27.71 -0.15
C LEU A 255 -25.18 -27.24 -0.59
N SER A 256 -25.62 -26.11 -0.10
CA SER A 256 -26.91 -25.50 -0.48
C SER A 256 -26.90 -24.99 -1.92
N GLY A 257 -25.83 -24.37 -2.36
CA GLY A 257 -25.66 -23.90 -3.74
C GLY A 257 -25.65 -25.06 -4.73
N GLU A 258 -24.88 -26.11 -4.46
CA GLU A 258 -24.88 -27.33 -5.28
C GLU A 258 -26.28 -27.98 -5.35
N GLN A 259 -27.01 -28.01 -4.25
CA GLN A 259 -28.39 -28.50 -4.23
C GLN A 259 -29.31 -27.63 -5.09
N GLN A 260 -29.22 -26.31 -4.99
CA GLN A 260 -30.02 -25.36 -5.77
C GLN A 260 -29.74 -25.50 -7.28
N VAL A 261 -28.49 -25.61 -7.67
CA VAL A 261 -28.11 -25.85 -9.08
C VAL A 261 -28.58 -27.22 -9.57
N SER A 262 -28.58 -28.23 -8.71
CA SER A 262 -29.14 -29.57 -9.03
C SER A 262 -30.65 -29.53 -9.24
N ILE A 263 -31.41 -28.73 -8.46
CA ILE A 263 -32.86 -28.59 -8.57
C ILE A 263 -33.26 -27.77 -9.80
N ASP A 264 -32.55 -26.65 -10.06
CA ASP A 264 -32.80 -25.76 -11.19
C ASP A 264 -31.51 -25.43 -11.96
N PRO A 265 -31.05 -26.31 -12.85
CA PRO A 265 -29.83 -26.08 -13.64
C PRO A 265 -29.91 -24.87 -14.59
N GLY A 266 -31.10 -24.37 -14.85
CA GLY A 266 -31.34 -23.18 -15.70
C GLY A 266 -31.13 -21.87 -14.99
N ASN A 267 -31.07 -21.83 -13.66
CA ASN A 267 -30.93 -20.62 -12.86
C ASN A 267 -29.53 -20.02 -12.94
N ALA A 268 -29.39 -18.93 -13.72
CA ALA A 268 -28.11 -18.28 -13.93
C ALA A 268 -27.56 -17.63 -12.62
N TYR A 269 -28.45 -17.14 -11.76
CA TYR A 269 -28.08 -16.55 -10.48
C TYR A 269 -27.46 -17.58 -9.53
N SER A 270 -28.11 -18.73 -9.35
CA SER A 270 -27.58 -19.80 -8.48
C SER A 270 -26.22 -20.33 -8.97
N ARG A 271 -26.03 -20.40 -10.29
CA ARG A 271 -24.74 -20.83 -10.86
C ARG A 271 -23.62 -19.78 -10.67
N ALA A 272 -23.95 -18.51 -10.77
CA ALA A 272 -22.97 -17.44 -10.54
C ALA A 272 -22.55 -17.41 -9.05
N ASN A 273 -23.51 -17.54 -8.13
CA ASN A 273 -23.24 -17.54 -6.69
C ASN A 273 -22.46 -18.78 -6.24
N LEU A 274 -22.68 -19.93 -6.85
CA LEU A 274 -21.94 -21.17 -6.51
C LEU A 274 -20.43 -21.01 -6.63
N HIS A 275 -19.94 -20.19 -7.59
CA HIS A 275 -18.52 -19.90 -7.68
C HIS A 275 -18.00 -19.16 -6.43
N HIS A 276 -18.72 -18.17 -5.95
CA HIS A 276 -18.37 -17.43 -4.72
C HIS A 276 -18.43 -18.35 -3.49
N GLU A 277 -19.42 -19.23 -3.39
CA GLU A 277 -19.57 -20.18 -2.29
C GLU A 277 -18.41 -21.16 -2.20
N TRP A 278 -17.93 -21.68 -3.34
CA TRP A 278 -16.73 -22.50 -3.40
C TRP A 278 -15.47 -21.72 -3.03
N GLU A 279 -15.36 -20.46 -3.44
CA GLU A 279 -14.24 -19.60 -3.04
C GLU A 279 -14.22 -19.36 -1.53
N ILE A 280 -15.39 -19.04 -0.94
CA ILE A 280 -15.55 -18.92 0.51
C ILE A 280 -15.07 -20.19 1.23
N PHE A 281 -15.51 -21.37 0.77
CA PHE A 281 -15.11 -22.64 1.39
C PHE A 281 -13.61 -22.91 1.22
N ARG A 282 -13.06 -22.64 0.04
CA ARG A 282 -11.64 -22.81 -0.26
C ARG A 282 -10.78 -21.96 0.68
N VAL A 283 -11.14 -20.69 0.88
CA VAL A 283 -10.42 -19.79 1.79
C VAL A 283 -10.61 -20.22 3.26
N ALA A 284 -11.83 -20.56 3.67
CA ALA A 284 -12.11 -21.01 5.03
C ALA A 284 -11.40 -22.34 5.40
N SER A 285 -11.11 -23.20 4.42
CA SER A 285 -10.40 -24.47 4.62
C SER A 285 -8.89 -24.40 4.40
N SER A 286 -8.36 -23.24 4.00
CA SER A 286 -6.94 -23.10 3.59
C SER A 286 -5.95 -23.04 4.75
N VAL A 287 -6.41 -22.79 5.96
CA VAL A 287 -5.58 -22.62 7.17
C VAL A 287 -6.09 -23.46 8.33
N SER A 288 -5.20 -23.75 9.28
CA SER A 288 -5.60 -24.48 10.49
C SER A 288 -6.47 -23.65 11.43
N PHE A 289 -7.32 -24.32 12.20
CA PHE A 289 -8.13 -23.65 13.22
C PHE A 289 -7.28 -22.92 14.27
N GLU A 290 -6.18 -23.54 14.70
CA GLU A 290 -5.24 -22.98 15.67
C GLU A 290 -4.66 -21.66 15.17
N PHE A 291 -4.33 -21.59 13.87
CA PHE A 291 -3.79 -20.36 13.28
C PHE A 291 -4.80 -19.22 13.30
N MET A 292 -6.05 -19.50 12.86
CA MET A 292 -7.08 -18.45 12.86
C MET A 292 -7.54 -18.06 14.27
N GLU A 293 -7.61 -19.02 15.20
CA GLU A 293 -7.85 -18.74 16.62
C GLU A 293 -6.80 -17.78 17.19
N ALA A 294 -5.53 -18.05 16.95
CA ALA A 294 -4.43 -17.18 17.36
C ALA A 294 -4.50 -15.81 16.68
N ALA A 295 -4.85 -15.75 15.38
CA ALA A 295 -5.00 -14.51 14.62
C ALA A 295 -6.15 -13.65 15.16
N ILE A 296 -7.33 -14.24 15.41
CA ILE A 296 -8.50 -13.56 15.94
C ILE A 296 -8.22 -13.00 17.34
N LEU A 297 -7.65 -13.82 18.24
CA LEU A 297 -7.28 -13.37 19.59
C LEU A 297 -6.29 -12.22 19.54
N SER A 298 -5.24 -12.35 18.74
CA SER A 298 -4.23 -11.28 18.58
C SER A 298 -4.85 -10.00 18.02
N ALA A 299 -5.78 -10.10 17.07
CA ALA A 299 -6.43 -8.95 16.46
C ALA A 299 -7.24 -8.11 17.44
N VAL A 300 -7.81 -8.73 18.48
CA VAL A 300 -8.59 -8.04 19.53
C VAL A 300 -7.76 -7.75 20.81
N GLY A 301 -6.45 -7.94 20.75
CA GLY A 301 -5.55 -7.67 21.90
C GLY A 301 -5.56 -8.75 22.97
N GLU A 302 -6.16 -9.92 22.68
CA GLU A 302 -6.08 -11.09 23.55
C GLU A 302 -4.93 -12.02 23.17
N SER A 303 -4.54 -12.89 24.09
CA SER A 303 -3.45 -13.84 23.86
C SER A 303 -3.83 -15.27 24.22
N LEU A 304 -3.12 -16.21 23.62
CA LEU A 304 -3.16 -17.60 24.08
C LEU A 304 -2.59 -17.71 25.52
N PRO A 305 -2.99 -18.70 26.31
CA PRO A 305 -2.49 -18.88 27.67
C PRO A 305 -0.95 -18.92 27.69
N ALA A 306 -0.32 -18.30 28.68
CA ALA A 306 1.12 -18.35 28.81
C ALA A 306 1.62 -19.81 28.95
N ILE A 307 2.77 -20.10 28.35
CA ILE A 307 3.43 -21.40 28.55
C ILE A 307 4.19 -21.31 29.85
N GLY A 308 3.87 -22.17 30.80
CA GLY A 308 4.67 -22.30 32.01
C GLY A 308 6.09 -22.77 31.65
N SER A 309 7.09 -21.99 32.03
CA SER A 309 8.53 -22.35 31.89
C SER A 309 9.02 -23.22 33.04
N ASP A 310 8.23 -23.39 34.08
CA ASP A 310 8.58 -24.14 35.26
C ASP A 310 8.77 -25.63 34.95
N GLY A 311 9.99 -26.04 35.04
CA GLY A 311 10.34 -27.43 34.81
C GLY A 311 11.04 -27.74 33.49
N PHE A 312 11.29 -26.79 32.63
CA PHE A 312 12.18 -27.03 31.49
C PHE A 312 13.64 -27.08 31.88
N VAL A 313 14.45 -27.87 31.18
CA VAL A 313 15.90 -27.80 31.26
C VAL A 313 16.45 -27.21 29.96
N PRO A 314 17.65 -26.61 30.03
CA PRO A 314 18.26 -26.07 28.80
C PRO A 314 18.47 -27.13 27.73
N LEU A 315 18.21 -26.77 26.48
CA LEU A 315 18.45 -27.62 25.30
C LEU A 315 19.95 -27.89 25.07
N LEU A 316 20.81 -26.93 25.43
CA LEU A 316 22.26 -26.94 25.27
C LEU A 316 22.94 -26.65 26.66
N PRO A 317 22.88 -27.55 27.63
CA PRO A 317 23.36 -27.30 29.00
C PRO A 317 24.82 -26.87 29.07
N SER A 318 25.66 -27.40 28.17
CA SER A 318 27.10 -27.08 28.08
C SER A 318 27.40 -25.65 27.67
N LEU A 319 26.40 -24.94 27.15
CA LEU A 319 26.53 -23.57 26.65
C LEU A 319 25.78 -22.54 27.51
N VAL A 320 25.08 -22.97 28.55
CA VAL A 320 24.38 -22.06 29.47
C VAL A 320 25.37 -21.10 30.13
N GLY A 321 25.06 -19.84 30.16
CA GLY A 321 25.91 -18.78 30.69
C GLY A 321 27.11 -18.39 29.82
N ARG A 322 27.27 -19.02 28.63
CA ARG A 322 28.26 -18.58 27.65
C ARG A 322 27.66 -17.37 26.88
N GLU A 323 28.55 -16.46 26.51
CA GLU A 323 28.18 -15.30 25.69
C GLU A 323 28.05 -15.69 24.22
N PHE A 324 26.92 -15.27 23.57
CA PHE A 324 26.68 -15.42 22.14
C PHE A 324 26.75 -14.05 21.48
N ALA A 325 27.41 -13.97 20.33
CA ALA A 325 27.29 -12.84 19.43
C ALA A 325 25.88 -12.88 18.77
N LEU A 326 25.00 -11.96 19.17
CA LEU A 326 23.69 -11.80 18.57
C LEU A 326 23.81 -10.95 17.30
N ILE A 327 23.58 -11.56 16.15
CA ILE A 327 23.73 -10.89 14.86
C ILE A 327 22.44 -10.22 14.46
N ASP A 328 22.54 -8.92 14.17
CA ASP A 328 21.46 -8.15 13.54
C ASP A 328 21.38 -8.50 12.04
N LEU A 329 20.24 -9.03 11.62
CA LEU A 329 19.94 -9.39 10.22
C LEU A 329 18.71 -8.61 9.69
N GLY A 330 18.33 -7.54 10.39
CA GLY A 330 17.19 -6.69 10.06
C GLY A 330 17.54 -5.60 9.04
N VAL A 331 16.57 -4.76 8.80
CA VAL A 331 16.65 -3.67 7.80
C VAL A 331 17.73 -2.65 8.16
N LEU A 332 17.95 -2.38 9.44
CA LEU A 332 18.98 -1.44 9.93
C LEU A 332 20.35 -2.08 10.18
N SER A 333 20.50 -3.36 9.89
CA SER A 333 21.74 -4.09 10.17
C SER A 333 22.98 -3.41 9.56
N PRO A 334 24.04 -3.21 10.35
CA PRO A 334 25.32 -2.68 9.84
C PRO A 334 26.08 -3.71 8.99
N HIS A 335 25.68 -5.00 9.02
CA HIS A 335 26.31 -6.05 8.23
C HIS A 335 25.84 -6.06 6.76
N PHE A 336 24.80 -5.29 6.45
CA PHE A 336 24.22 -5.23 5.11
C PHE A 336 24.61 -3.93 4.41
N GLU A 337 25.58 -4.04 3.49
CA GLU A 337 26.08 -2.95 2.67
C GLU A 337 26.10 -3.33 1.19
N ALA A 338 25.96 -2.36 0.31
CA ALA A 338 26.09 -2.51 -1.14
C ALA A 338 25.28 -3.67 -1.75
N GLY A 339 24.10 -4.00 -1.19
CA GLY A 339 23.25 -5.05 -1.72
C GLY A 339 23.68 -6.48 -1.37
N ASN A 340 24.63 -6.68 -0.45
CA ASN A 340 25.14 -8.03 -0.11
C ASN A 340 24.06 -8.97 0.45
N TRP A 341 22.96 -8.43 0.96
CA TRP A 341 21.81 -9.23 1.44
C TRP A 341 21.08 -10.00 0.33
N GLU A 342 21.27 -9.62 -0.94
CA GLU A 342 20.75 -10.34 -2.10
C GLU A 342 21.51 -11.66 -2.37
N GLN A 343 22.68 -11.86 -1.72
CA GLN A 343 23.51 -13.05 -1.92
C GLN A 343 22.88 -14.26 -1.21
N PRO A 344 22.72 -15.39 -1.91
CA PRO A 344 22.22 -16.62 -1.29
C PRO A 344 23.05 -17.04 -0.08
N GLY A 345 22.37 -17.38 1.03
CA GLY A 345 23.04 -17.90 2.24
C GLY A 345 23.79 -16.85 3.06
N ILE A 346 23.54 -15.56 2.83
CA ILE A 346 24.23 -14.46 3.57
C ILE A 346 24.04 -14.57 5.07
N ASP A 347 22.82 -14.90 5.56
CA ASP A 347 22.53 -15.03 6.99
C ASP A 347 23.42 -16.12 7.63
N ASP A 348 23.53 -17.28 6.96
CA ASP A 348 24.38 -18.37 7.43
C ASP A 348 25.87 -17.99 7.47
N ARG A 349 26.32 -17.25 6.47
CA ARG A 349 27.70 -16.75 6.39
C ARG A 349 28.02 -15.77 7.51
N LEU A 350 27.16 -14.77 7.74
CA LEU A 350 27.33 -13.79 8.80
C LEU A 350 27.36 -14.43 10.17
N LEU A 351 26.51 -15.43 10.42
CA LEU A 351 26.51 -16.19 11.67
C LEU A 351 27.82 -16.98 11.85
N ALA A 352 28.30 -17.64 10.79
CA ALA A 352 29.56 -18.37 10.82
C ALA A 352 30.77 -17.46 11.07
N GLU A 353 30.86 -16.31 10.39
CA GLU A 353 31.89 -15.30 10.59
C GLU A 353 31.89 -14.78 12.04
N ALA A 354 30.72 -14.50 12.59
CA ALA A 354 30.57 -14.05 13.97
C ALA A 354 31.01 -15.14 14.98
N ALA A 355 30.66 -16.40 14.72
CA ALA A 355 31.09 -17.51 15.57
C ALA A 355 32.60 -17.73 15.50
N ILE A 356 33.25 -17.53 14.37
CA ILE A 356 34.71 -17.54 14.24
C ILE A 356 35.35 -16.45 15.10
N ALA A 357 34.74 -15.25 15.09
CA ALA A 357 35.29 -14.11 15.84
C ALA A 357 35.03 -14.20 17.37
N HIS A 358 33.89 -14.75 17.79
CA HIS A 358 33.38 -14.69 19.17
C HIS A 358 33.19 -16.06 19.82
N GLY A 359 33.37 -17.16 19.08
CA GLY A 359 33.20 -18.55 19.55
C GLY A 359 31.78 -19.09 19.41
N LEU A 360 30.74 -18.27 19.64
CA LEU A 360 29.32 -18.62 19.52
C LEU A 360 28.55 -17.47 18.88
N ALA A 361 27.62 -17.80 18.01
CA ALA A 361 26.73 -16.80 17.41
C ALA A 361 25.27 -17.27 17.36
N ALA A 362 24.34 -16.32 17.40
CA ALA A 362 22.93 -16.57 17.28
C ALA A 362 22.20 -15.47 16.52
N SER A 363 21.13 -15.85 15.83
CA SER A 363 20.18 -14.90 15.25
C SER A 363 19.14 -14.49 16.28
N ARG A 364 18.45 -13.36 16.03
CA ARG A 364 17.33 -12.92 16.87
C ARG A 364 16.01 -13.58 16.43
N TYR A 365 15.21 -14.02 17.38
CA TYR A 365 13.84 -14.49 17.15
C TYR A 365 12.92 -13.32 16.80
N GLY A 366 12.07 -13.49 15.79
CA GLY A 366 11.07 -12.49 15.40
C GLY A 366 11.62 -11.25 14.70
N GLN A 367 12.95 -11.13 14.51
CA GLN A 367 13.54 -10.01 13.76
C GLN A 367 13.33 -10.20 12.25
N TYR A 368 12.63 -9.27 11.59
CA TYR A 368 12.41 -9.30 10.14
C TYR A 368 13.73 -9.31 9.36
N ARG A 369 13.87 -10.26 8.43
CA ARG A 369 15.12 -10.51 7.68
C ARG A 369 15.18 -9.69 6.39
N LEU A 370 16.16 -8.80 6.25
CA LEU A 370 16.37 -8.05 5.01
C LEU A 370 16.72 -8.98 3.83
N SER A 371 17.46 -10.06 4.08
CA SER A 371 17.84 -11.06 3.06
C SER A 371 16.64 -11.78 2.40
N ARG A 372 15.45 -11.59 2.92
CA ARG A 372 14.21 -12.18 2.42
C ARG A 372 13.25 -11.17 1.77
N THR A 373 13.70 -9.93 1.60
CA THR A 373 12.94 -8.94 0.82
C THR A 373 12.70 -9.43 -0.61
N CYS A 374 11.58 -9.06 -1.19
CA CYS A 374 11.20 -9.48 -2.54
C CYS A 374 10.85 -8.24 -3.39
N PRO A 375 11.79 -7.71 -4.18
CA PRO A 375 11.53 -6.60 -5.09
C PRO A 375 10.55 -7.00 -6.21
N ASP A 376 9.87 -6.00 -6.79
CA ASP A 376 8.90 -6.16 -7.88
C ASP A 376 7.86 -7.26 -7.61
N SER A 377 7.28 -7.25 -6.40
CA SER A 377 6.29 -8.23 -5.96
C SER A 377 5.13 -7.56 -5.22
N ALA A 378 3.90 -7.88 -5.63
CA ALA A 378 2.69 -7.49 -4.91
C ALA A 378 2.48 -8.32 -3.64
N LEU A 379 3.13 -9.49 -3.55
CA LEU A 379 3.01 -10.39 -2.40
C LEU A 379 3.88 -9.88 -1.25
N GLU A 380 3.35 -10.01 -0.05
CA GLU A 380 4.08 -9.72 1.17
C GLU A 380 5.22 -10.74 1.37
N PRO A 381 6.48 -10.28 1.63
CA PRO A 381 7.61 -11.21 1.77
C PRO A 381 7.57 -11.96 3.11
N GLN A 382 8.07 -13.20 3.10
CA GLN A 382 8.19 -14.01 4.31
C GLN A 382 9.46 -13.65 5.09
N THR A 383 9.46 -12.53 5.76
CA THR A 383 10.63 -11.96 6.45
C THR A 383 10.73 -12.31 7.93
N CYS A 384 9.61 -12.68 8.59
CA CYS A 384 9.56 -12.95 10.03
C CYS A 384 10.02 -14.38 10.35
N PRO A 385 11.17 -14.61 11.04
CA PRO A 385 11.61 -15.93 11.47
C PRO A 385 10.82 -16.40 12.70
N LEU A 386 10.36 -17.65 12.65
CA LEU A 386 9.71 -18.36 13.76
C LEU A 386 10.67 -19.34 14.45
N HIS A 387 11.96 -19.14 14.32
CA HIS A 387 13.03 -19.95 14.86
C HIS A 387 14.23 -19.08 15.24
N VAL A 388 15.10 -19.64 16.07
CA VAL A 388 16.45 -19.09 16.30
C VAL A 388 17.45 -19.99 15.59
N GLN A 389 18.38 -19.36 14.89
CA GLN A 389 19.51 -20.05 14.28
C GLN A 389 20.77 -19.80 15.11
N LEU A 390 21.48 -20.85 15.42
CA LEU A 390 22.70 -20.86 16.22
C LEU A 390 23.86 -21.35 15.37
N GLN A 391 25.05 -20.81 15.61
CA GLN A 391 26.34 -21.36 15.18
C GLN A 391 27.16 -21.71 16.43
N VAL A 392 27.31 -22.99 16.68
CA VAL A 392 27.93 -23.56 17.89
C VAL A 392 28.95 -24.65 17.52
N PRO A 393 29.84 -25.08 18.42
CA PRO A 393 30.78 -26.14 18.10
C PRO A 393 30.10 -27.44 17.64
N ALA A 394 30.64 -28.07 16.60
CA ALA A 394 30.22 -29.40 16.16
C ALA A 394 30.32 -30.42 17.32
N GLY A 395 29.40 -31.37 17.38
CA GLY A 395 29.32 -32.36 18.43
C GLY A 395 28.76 -31.90 19.76
N THR A 396 28.34 -30.62 19.90
CA THR A 396 27.67 -30.12 21.12
C THR A 396 26.45 -30.99 21.41
N PRO A 397 26.35 -31.59 22.64
CA PRO A 397 25.20 -32.41 23.01
C PRO A 397 23.92 -31.58 23.07
N VAL A 398 22.85 -32.18 22.54
CA VAL A 398 21.49 -31.60 22.57
C VAL A 398 20.63 -32.47 23.48
N GLU A 399 20.04 -31.87 24.54
CA GLU A 399 19.25 -32.58 25.53
C GLU A 399 17.76 -32.28 25.44
N ALA A 400 16.93 -33.26 25.83
CA ALA A 400 15.47 -33.10 25.83
C ALA A 400 15.06 -32.10 26.92
N PRO A 401 14.45 -30.94 26.56
CA PRO A 401 14.08 -29.92 27.55
C PRO A 401 12.88 -30.34 28.40
N PHE A 402 12.12 -31.31 27.96
CA PHE A 402 10.99 -31.94 28.65
C PHE A 402 10.85 -33.41 28.22
N ALA A 403 10.02 -34.17 28.91
CA ALA A 403 9.73 -35.54 28.54
C ALA A 403 8.83 -35.58 27.30
N GLY A 404 9.12 -36.47 26.35
CA GLY A 404 8.36 -36.52 25.08
C GLY A 404 8.75 -37.68 24.20
N VAL A 405 8.15 -37.75 22.97
CA VAL A 405 8.44 -38.77 21.96
C VAL A 405 9.20 -38.13 20.81
N LEU A 406 10.31 -38.81 20.41
CA LEU A 406 11.18 -38.33 19.35
C LEU A 406 10.67 -38.76 17.98
N HIS A 407 10.55 -37.86 17.05
CA HIS A 407 10.21 -38.12 15.65
C HIS A 407 11.31 -37.56 14.72
N ARG A 408 11.50 -38.22 13.56
CA ARG A 408 12.42 -37.75 12.51
C ARG A 408 11.68 -37.72 11.18
N ALA A 409 11.75 -36.58 10.48
CA ALA A 409 11.24 -36.44 9.12
C ALA A 409 12.36 -36.59 8.07
N GLU A 410 11.98 -36.85 6.82
CA GLU A 410 12.92 -37.06 5.70
C GLU A 410 13.77 -35.79 5.38
N ASN A 411 13.27 -34.61 5.68
CA ASN A 411 13.98 -33.35 5.46
C ASN A 411 15.03 -33.01 6.54
N GLY A 412 15.38 -33.97 7.39
CA GLY A 412 16.36 -33.75 8.47
C GLY A 412 15.80 -33.07 9.72
N LEU A 413 14.48 -32.81 9.77
CA LEU A 413 13.81 -32.29 10.95
C LEU A 413 13.76 -33.37 12.05
N LEU A 414 14.27 -33.03 13.22
CA LEU A 414 14.10 -33.80 14.44
C LEU A 414 13.07 -33.10 15.32
N ARG A 415 12.02 -33.80 15.75
CA ARG A 415 10.93 -33.25 16.55
C ARG A 415 10.76 -34.03 17.85
N LEU A 416 10.73 -33.33 18.97
CA LEU A 416 10.39 -33.87 20.28
C LEU A 416 9.01 -33.36 20.68
N ASP A 417 8.01 -34.25 20.70
CA ASP A 417 6.65 -33.94 21.08
C ASP A 417 6.43 -34.23 22.56
N GLY A 418 6.18 -33.17 23.34
CA GLY A 418 5.77 -33.21 24.73
C GLY A 418 4.27 -32.97 24.89
N PRO A 419 3.76 -32.94 26.15
CA PRO A 419 2.32 -32.80 26.41
C PRO A 419 1.69 -31.48 25.97
N ALA A 420 2.46 -30.36 25.96
CA ALA A 420 1.97 -29.01 25.67
C ALA A 420 2.76 -28.29 24.59
N LEU A 421 3.92 -28.79 24.23
CA LEU A 421 4.86 -28.18 23.29
C LEU A 421 5.57 -29.25 22.48
N SER A 422 5.93 -28.91 21.24
CA SER A 422 6.92 -29.61 20.46
C SER A 422 8.15 -28.73 20.21
N VAL A 423 9.35 -29.30 20.29
CA VAL A 423 10.61 -28.69 19.88
C VAL A 423 11.00 -29.26 18.51
N ARG A 424 11.29 -28.38 17.58
CA ARG A 424 11.69 -28.69 16.21
C ARG A 424 13.14 -28.26 16.01
N LEU A 425 13.99 -29.20 15.57
CA LEU A 425 15.43 -29.04 15.46
C LEU A 425 15.91 -29.41 14.06
N TRP A 426 16.76 -28.58 13.47
CA TRP A 426 17.51 -28.89 12.25
C TRP A 426 19.00 -28.73 12.57
N GLY A 427 19.83 -29.61 12.04
CA GLY A 427 21.26 -29.63 12.32
C GLY A 427 21.64 -30.46 13.54
N VAL A 428 20.85 -31.48 13.88
CA VAL A 428 21.14 -32.43 14.97
C VAL A 428 21.19 -33.85 14.39
N GLU A 429 22.29 -34.57 14.67
CA GLU A 429 22.37 -36.01 14.40
C GLU A 429 21.82 -36.74 15.63
N PRO A 430 20.70 -37.46 15.52
CA PRO A 430 20.08 -38.13 16.64
C PRO A 430 20.90 -39.33 17.12
N SER A 431 21.00 -39.52 18.43
CA SER A 431 21.60 -40.70 19.05
C SER A 431 20.59 -41.80 19.34
N LEU A 432 19.29 -41.56 19.08
CA LEU A 432 18.18 -42.45 19.39
C LEU A 432 17.31 -42.69 18.17
N HIS A 433 16.60 -43.82 18.16
CA HIS A 433 15.68 -44.16 17.06
C HIS A 433 14.39 -43.35 17.11
N PRO A 434 13.75 -43.04 15.97
CA PRO A 434 12.43 -42.50 15.94
C PRO A 434 11.42 -43.34 16.72
N GLY A 435 10.49 -42.71 17.43
CA GLY A 435 9.54 -43.34 18.34
C GLY A 435 10.04 -43.54 19.76
N ALA A 436 11.31 -43.24 20.05
CA ALA A 436 11.84 -43.32 21.43
C ALA A 436 11.15 -42.31 22.37
N ALA A 437 10.71 -42.78 23.52
CA ALA A 437 10.27 -41.93 24.63
C ALA A 437 11.51 -41.42 25.40
N LEU A 438 11.63 -40.13 25.54
CA LEU A 438 12.70 -39.47 26.28
C LEU A 438 12.21 -38.93 27.61
N VAL A 439 13.08 -38.99 28.60
CA VAL A 439 12.92 -38.25 29.84
C VAL A 439 13.63 -36.91 29.75
N LYS A 440 13.18 -35.95 30.51
CA LYS A 440 13.79 -34.61 30.65
C LYS A 440 15.27 -34.72 30.99
N GLY A 441 16.13 -33.96 30.27
CA GLY A 441 17.60 -33.96 30.43
C GLY A 441 18.33 -35.10 29.74
N GLN A 442 17.62 -36.00 29.05
CA GLN A 442 18.24 -37.07 28.27
C GLN A 442 18.82 -36.53 26.95
N VAL A 443 20.04 -36.96 26.60
CA VAL A 443 20.68 -36.60 25.32
C VAL A 443 19.89 -37.18 24.19
N LEU A 444 19.40 -36.34 23.26
CA LEU A 444 18.67 -36.76 22.08
C LEU A 444 19.57 -36.82 20.84
N GLY A 445 20.72 -36.17 20.83
CA GLY A 445 21.67 -36.15 19.73
C GLY A 445 22.79 -35.13 19.93
N ALA A 446 23.52 -34.85 18.87
CA ALA A 446 24.59 -33.86 18.85
C ALA A 446 24.50 -32.96 17.61
N VAL A 447 25.00 -31.73 17.72
CA VAL A 447 25.04 -30.78 16.61
C VAL A 447 25.96 -31.30 15.50
N VAL A 448 25.50 -31.22 14.24
CA VAL A 448 26.22 -31.71 13.04
C VAL A 448 27.56 -30.97 12.82
N ALA A 449 28.37 -31.51 11.88
CA ALA A 449 29.74 -31.07 11.66
C ALA A 449 29.92 -29.61 11.26
N ASP A 450 28.93 -28.97 10.65
CA ASP A 450 28.99 -27.55 10.28
C ASP A 450 28.60 -26.59 11.40
N GLY A 451 28.23 -27.12 12.59
CA GLY A 451 27.91 -26.34 13.76
C GLY A 451 26.60 -25.55 13.70
N ARG A 452 25.79 -25.75 12.66
CA ARG A 452 24.53 -25.05 12.48
C ARG A 452 23.37 -25.76 13.16
N LEU A 453 22.64 -25.04 13.99
CA LEU A 453 21.45 -25.54 14.68
C LEU A 453 20.30 -24.52 14.52
N LYS A 454 19.14 -24.98 14.06
CA LYS A 454 17.89 -24.18 14.10
C LYS A 454 16.96 -24.78 15.14
N VAL A 455 16.37 -23.90 15.95
CA VAL A 455 15.46 -24.26 17.04
C VAL A 455 14.15 -23.50 16.90
N GLN A 456 13.04 -24.26 16.78
CA GLN A 456 11.69 -23.71 16.75
C GLN A 456 10.82 -24.40 17.81
N LEU A 457 10.00 -23.63 18.52
CA LEU A 457 8.94 -24.16 19.38
C LEU A 457 7.60 -24.13 18.68
N CYS A 458 6.72 -25.08 19.02
CA CYS A 458 5.34 -25.05 18.57
C CYS A 458 4.40 -25.56 19.67
N ARG A 459 3.24 -24.92 19.85
CA ARG A 459 2.23 -25.30 20.86
C ARG A 459 1.45 -26.57 20.50
N ALA A 460 1.39 -26.93 19.23
CA ALA A 460 0.66 -28.11 18.77
C ALA A 460 1.56 -28.97 17.89
N ALA A 461 1.68 -30.23 18.25
CA ALA A 461 2.52 -31.20 17.54
C ALA A 461 2.00 -31.49 16.10
N GLU A 462 0.69 -31.39 15.91
CA GLU A 462 0.05 -31.65 14.60
C GLU A 462 0.23 -30.50 13.60
N LEU A 463 0.60 -29.28 14.08
CA LEU A 463 0.88 -28.17 13.18
C LEU A 463 2.22 -28.35 12.49
N ASP A 464 2.27 -27.87 11.25
CA ASP A 464 3.51 -27.74 10.48
C ASP A 464 3.84 -26.27 10.25
N PRO A 465 4.37 -25.56 11.26
CA PRO A 465 4.70 -24.15 11.15
C PRO A 465 5.85 -23.93 10.16
N PRO A 466 5.80 -22.86 9.34
CA PRO A 466 6.90 -22.48 8.49
C PRO A 466 8.09 -21.98 9.32
N LEU A 467 9.29 -21.98 8.75
CA LEU A 467 10.45 -21.33 9.37
C LEU A 467 10.36 -19.79 9.31
N PHE A 468 9.71 -19.29 8.27
CA PHE A 468 9.47 -17.86 8.08
C PHE A 468 8.00 -17.63 7.68
N CYS A 469 7.42 -16.54 8.14
CA CYS A 469 6.10 -16.11 7.73
C CYS A 469 6.11 -14.65 7.26
N THR A 470 5.00 -14.22 6.65
CA THR A 470 4.80 -12.81 6.31
C THR A 470 4.56 -11.99 7.58
N PRO A 471 4.87 -10.67 7.57
CA PRO A 471 4.58 -9.79 8.70
C PRO A 471 3.10 -9.80 9.14
N SER A 472 2.15 -9.84 8.19
CA SER A 472 0.71 -9.93 8.50
C SER A 472 0.34 -11.20 9.28
N ARG A 473 1.07 -12.31 9.09
CA ARG A 473 0.84 -13.60 9.76
C ARG A 473 1.67 -13.78 11.02
N ALA A 474 2.66 -12.89 11.26
CA ALA A 474 3.58 -13.01 12.39
C ALA A 474 2.89 -13.05 13.75
N PRO A 475 1.88 -12.20 14.07
CA PRO A 475 1.23 -12.24 15.38
C PRO A 475 0.61 -13.61 15.70
N ALA A 476 -0.07 -14.21 14.75
CA ALA A 476 -0.68 -15.54 14.92
C ALA A 476 0.38 -16.65 15.08
N TRP A 477 1.38 -16.64 14.18
CA TRP A 477 2.42 -17.65 14.23
C TRP A 477 3.32 -17.53 15.45
N GLN A 478 3.65 -16.32 15.91
CA GLN A 478 4.44 -16.12 17.13
C GLN A 478 3.67 -16.55 18.39
N ALA A 479 2.36 -16.41 18.42
CA ALA A 479 1.53 -16.96 19.48
C ALA A 479 1.58 -18.50 19.51
N LEU A 480 1.59 -19.15 18.33
CA LEU A 480 1.69 -20.61 18.21
C LEU A 480 3.12 -21.14 18.29
N CYS A 481 4.08 -20.38 17.83
CA CYS A 481 5.50 -20.71 17.83
C CYS A 481 6.27 -19.69 18.69
N PRO A 482 6.19 -19.77 20.02
CA PRO A 482 6.84 -18.80 20.90
C PRO A 482 8.36 -18.89 20.80
N SER A 483 9.03 -17.84 21.28
CA SER A 483 10.49 -17.78 21.32
C SER A 483 11.11 -18.98 22.04
N PRO A 484 12.17 -19.61 21.49
CA PRO A 484 12.93 -20.65 22.19
C PRO A 484 13.95 -20.10 23.21
N ALA A 485 13.99 -18.79 23.43
CA ALA A 485 14.96 -18.12 24.31
C ALA A 485 15.11 -18.81 25.67
N THR A 486 13.98 -19.17 26.31
CA THR A 486 13.97 -19.86 27.59
C THR A 486 14.66 -21.24 27.54
N LEU A 487 14.45 -22.03 26.49
CA LEU A 487 15.08 -23.34 26.30
C LEU A 487 16.56 -23.23 25.95
N LEU A 488 16.95 -22.11 25.34
CA LEU A 488 18.35 -21.86 24.97
C LEU A 488 19.13 -21.23 26.15
N GLY A 489 18.45 -20.68 27.14
CA GLY A 489 19.07 -19.87 28.18
C GLY A 489 19.74 -18.61 27.64
N LEU A 490 19.18 -18.07 26.54
CA LEU A 490 19.75 -16.96 25.76
C LEU A 490 18.66 -15.92 25.48
N ALA A 491 18.92 -14.67 25.86
CA ALA A 491 18.03 -13.54 25.51
C ALA A 491 18.23 -13.17 24.04
N CYS A 492 17.56 -13.89 23.14
CA CYS A 492 17.70 -13.75 21.70
C CYS A 492 16.45 -13.23 20.99
N ASP A 493 15.52 -12.64 21.70
CA ASP A 493 14.35 -12.00 21.08
C ASP A 493 14.76 -10.70 20.36
N ALA A 494 14.02 -10.37 19.29
CA ALA A 494 14.12 -9.06 18.66
C ALA A 494 13.80 -7.95 19.67
N GLU A 495 14.48 -6.83 19.54
CA GLU A 495 14.10 -5.63 20.29
C GLU A 495 12.73 -5.14 19.80
N PRO A 496 11.86 -4.67 20.71
CA PRO A 496 10.58 -4.12 20.32
C PRO A 496 10.78 -2.95 19.34
N GLU A 497 10.13 -3.03 18.20
CA GLU A 497 10.10 -1.91 17.26
C GLU A 497 9.16 -0.81 17.76
N LEU A 498 9.50 0.44 17.40
CA LEU A 498 8.60 1.56 17.63
C LEU A 498 7.36 1.36 16.77
N ASP A 499 6.19 1.38 17.40
CA ASP A 499 4.92 1.28 16.71
C ASP A 499 4.77 2.40 15.64
N PRO A 500 4.41 2.06 14.38
CA PRO A 500 4.30 3.03 13.29
C PRO A 500 3.35 4.19 13.59
N GLN A 501 2.24 3.93 14.26
CA GLN A 501 1.27 4.98 14.65
C GLN A 501 1.88 5.95 15.66
N THR A 502 2.58 5.42 16.67
CA THR A 502 3.31 6.25 17.65
C THR A 502 4.38 7.12 16.97
N LEU A 503 5.08 6.59 15.96
CA LEU A 503 6.06 7.36 15.19
C LEU A 503 5.38 8.48 14.41
N LEU A 504 4.25 8.21 13.76
CA LEU A 504 3.47 9.20 13.02
C LEU A 504 2.98 10.33 13.94
N GLU A 505 2.43 9.98 15.10
CA GLU A 505 1.98 10.94 16.12
C GLU A 505 3.13 11.84 16.61
N ARG A 506 4.31 11.27 16.87
CA ARG A 506 5.52 12.03 17.26
C ARG A 506 5.98 12.99 16.17
N ARG A 507 5.94 12.52 14.90
CA ARG A 507 6.24 13.37 13.75
C ARG A 507 5.26 14.54 13.65
N ASP A 508 3.95 14.27 13.71
CA ASP A 508 2.90 15.29 13.57
C ASP A 508 2.85 16.26 14.75
N ALA A 509 3.34 15.86 15.91
CA ALA A 509 3.49 16.72 17.08
C ALA A 509 4.67 17.72 16.95
N SER A 510 5.72 17.40 16.18
CA SER A 510 6.97 18.16 16.13
C SER A 510 7.31 18.73 14.76
N PHE A 511 6.78 18.14 13.68
CA PHE A 511 7.08 18.54 12.31
C PHE A 511 5.95 19.37 11.71
N ALA A 512 6.27 20.38 10.90
CA ALA A 512 5.27 21.29 10.36
C ALA A 512 4.28 20.56 9.43
N ARG A 513 2.99 20.65 9.71
CA ARG A 513 1.92 20.00 8.93
C ARG A 513 1.83 20.46 7.48
N SER A 514 2.40 21.61 7.13
CA SER A 514 2.54 22.06 5.74
C SER A 514 3.47 21.18 4.91
N GLN A 515 4.36 20.41 5.56
CA GLN A 515 5.17 19.36 4.93
C GLN A 515 4.45 18.02 5.03
N LYS A 516 3.40 17.85 4.24
CA LYS A 516 2.52 16.68 4.24
C LYS A 516 3.30 15.39 3.96
N HIS A 517 2.87 14.28 4.56
CA HIS A 517 3.25 12.95 4.11
C HIS A 517 2.38 12.53 2.91
N TYR A 518 2.85 11.54 2.16
CA TYR A 518 2.21 11.16 0.89
C TYR A 518 0.93 10.33 1.07
N TYR A 519 0.84 9.57 2.15
CA TYR A 519 -0.25 8.62 2.40
C TYR A 519 -0.87 8.89 3.77
N VAL A 520 -2.12 8.51 3.95
CA VAL A 520 -2.81 8.62 5.25
C VAL A 520 -2.13 7.69 6.27
N ASP A 521 -1.75 6.50 5.84
CA ASP A 521 -1.02 5.50 6.62
C ASP A 521 0.34 5.21 5.94
N PRO A 522 1.37 6.04 6.20
CA PRO A 522 2.66 5.88 5.56
C PRO A 522 3.47 4.75 6.19
N PRO A 523 4.07 3.83 5.40
CA PRO A 523 4.99 2.85 5.95
C PRO A 523 6.27 3.53 6.48
N ARG A 524 6.87 2.94 7.50
CA ARG A 524 8.16 3.38 8.04
C ARG A 524 9.29 2.92 7.14
N ILE A 525 9.81 3.82 6.31
CA ILE A 525 10.91 3.56 5.37
C ILE A 525 12.25 3.92 6.02
N GLU A 526 13.17 2.96 6.08
CA GLU A 526 14.49 3.13 6.71
C GLU A 526 15.64 2.70 5.78
N ARG A 527 15.35 1.99 4.69
CA ARG A 527 16.35 1.58 3.71
C ARG A 527 15.86 1.81 2.28
N GLY A 528 16.78 2.07 1.40
CA GLY A 528 16.55 2.07 -0.03
C GLY A 528 17.65 1.31 -0.76
N TRP A 529 17.29 0.64 -1.86
CA TRP A 529 18.21 -0.07 -2.71
C TRP A 529 17.76 -0.03 -4.17
N ARG A 530 18.63 0.43 -5.06
CA ARG A 530 18.30 0.64 -6.48
C ARG A 530 17.03 1.49 -6.62
N ASN A 531 16.01 0.99 -7.31
CA ASN A 531 14.72 1.68 -7.50
C ASN A 531 13.65 1.28 -6.48
N HIS A 532 14.05 0.77 -5.32
CA HIS A 532 13.14 0.32 -4.26
C HIS A 532 13.42 1.02 -2.93
N LEU A 533 12.34 1.25 -2.18
CA LEU A 533 12.34 1.66 -0.78
C LEU A 533 11.89 0.47 0.06
N ILE A 534 12.48 0.28 1.24
CA ILE A 534 12.23 -0.91 2.08
C ILE A 534 11.81 -0.46 3.48
N ASP A 535 10.69 -0.99 3.96
CA ASP A 535 10.20 -0.72 5.30
C ASP A 535 10.88 -1.61 6.36
N MET A 536 10.57 -1.36 7.64
CA MET A 536 11.14 -2.10 8.76
C MET A 536 10.78 -3.58 8.79
N GLN A 537 9.69 -3.97 8.12
CA GLN A 537 9.27 -5.36 8.00
C GLN A 537 9.94 -6.09 6.83
N GLY A 538 10.81 -5.40 6.08
CA GLY A 538 11.51 -5.92 4.92
C GLY A 538 10.67 -5.97 3.64
N ARG A 539 9.51 -5.30 3.61
CA ARG A 539 8.72 -5.14 2.40
C ARG A 539 9.37 -4.12 1.49
N SER A 540 9.51 -4.48 0.23
CA SER A 540 10.04 -3.62 -0.83
C SER A 540 8.91 -2.91 -1.56
N TYR A 541 9.12 -1.60 -1.81
CA TYR A 541 8.21 -0.76 -2.58
C TYR A 541 8.94 -0.19 -3.79
N LEU A 542 8.44 -0.45 -4.99
CA LEU A 542 8.94 0.13 -6.22
C LEU A 542 8.71 1.65 -6.21
N ASP A 543 9.78 2.42 -6.35
CA ASP A 543 9.74 3.89 -6.35
C ASP A 543 9.52 4.43 -7.77
N MET A 544 8.29 4.87 -8.04
CA MET A 544 7.90 5.43 -9.33
C MET A 544 7.78 6.97 -9.30
N LEU A 545 8.14 7.61 -8.18
CA LEU A 545 7.91 9.05 -7.99
C LEU A 545 9.16 9.89 -7.69
N ASN A 546 10.28 9.25 -7.27
CA ASN A 546 11.38 9.99 -6.64
C ASN A 546 12.50 10.35 -7.64
N ASN A 547 12.25 11.36 -8.48
CA ASN A 547 13.24 11.83 -9.46
C ASN A 547 14.52 12.46 -8.87
N VAL A 548 14.59 12.62 -7.56
CA VAL A 548 15.79 13.09 -6.85
C VAL A 548 16.88 12.00 -6.87
N ALA A 549 16.47 10.72 -6.72
CA ALA A 549 17.36 9.57 -6.69
C ALA A 549 17.63 9.05 -8.12
N VAL A 550 18.34 9.82 -8.93
CA VAL A 550 18.57 9.49 -10.35
C VAL A 550 19.32 8.15 -10.53
N LEU A 551 20.28 7.85 -9.65
CA LEU A 551 21.05 6.60 -9.61
C LEU A 551 20.34 5.51 -8.75
N GLY A 552 19.14 5.79 -8.26
CA GLY A 552 18.48 4.98 -7.25
C GLY A 552 19.03 5.23 -5.85
N HIS A 553 18.51 4.41 -4.93
CA HIS A 553 18.80 4.47 -3.50
C HIS A 553 20.00 3.62 -3.13
N GLY A 554 20.70 4.00 -2.06
CA GLY A 554 21.77 3.19 -1.47
C GLY A 554 22.97 2.92 -2.39
N HIS A 555 23.22 3.76 -3.40
CA HIS A 555 24.29 3.52 -4.37
C HIS A 555 25.68 3.55 -3.72
N PRO A 556 26.49 2.44 -3.81
CA PRO A 556 27.71 2.29 -3.01
C PRO A 556 28.74 3.39 -3.29
N ARG A 557 28.88 3.81 -4.55
CA ARG A 557 29.84 4.86 -4.94
C ARG A 557 29.48 6.20 -4.30
N MET A 558 28.18 6.53 -4.16
CA MET A 558 27.74 7.76 -3.49
C MET A 558 28.13 7.75 -2.01
N ALA A 559 27.89 6.64 -1.34
CA ALA A 559 28.26 6.45 0.08
C ALA A 559 29.79 6.58 0.26
N ALA A 560 30.57 5.93 -0.60
CA ALA A 560 32.03 5.95 -0.52
C ALA A 560 32.62 7.34 -0.80
N GLU A 561 32.14 8.05 -1.84
CA GLU A 561 32.63 9.40 -2.16
C GLU A 561 32.25 10.42 -1.08
N ALA A 562 31.03 10.33 -0.54
CA ALA A 562 30.59 11.15 0.57
C ALA A 562 31.45 10.93 1.81
N ALA A 563 31.63 9.68 2.26
CA ALA A 563 32.43 9.34 3.43
C ALA A 563 33.89 9.78 3.29
N ARG A 564 34.48 9.51 2.12
CA ARG A 564 35.85 9.93 1.81
C ARG A 564 36.02 11.43 1.89
N GLN A 565 35.15 12.20 1.22
CA GLN A 565 35.29 13.65 1.17
C GLN A 565 34.98 14.31 2.53
N TRP A 566 34.03 13.78 3.31
CA TRP A 566 33.77 14.23 4.67
C TRP A 566 34.98 14.04 5.59
N SER A 567 35.74 12.96 5.41
CA SER A 567 36.97 12.70 6.20
C SER A 567 38.11 13.62 5.86
N LEU A 568 38.06 14.32 4.71
CA LEU A 568 39.10 15.23 4.25
C LEU A 568 38.75 16.69 4.55
N LEU A 569 37.73 17.18 3.91
CA LEU A 569 37.31 18.57 3.97
C LEU A 569 35.89 18.74 3.47
N ASN A 570 35.07 19.46 4.22
CA ASN A 570 33.85 20.09 3.69
C ASN A 570 33.79 21.55 4.16
N THR A 571 33.69 22.50 3.23
CA THR A 571 33.72 23.93 3.48
C THR A 571 32.99 24.70 2.38
N ASN A 572 32.99 26.03 2.43
CA ASN A 572 32.32 26.86 1.44
C ASN A 572 33.20 27.17 0.22
N SER A 573 32.58 27.62 -0.87
CA SER A 573 33.19 27.86 -2.19
C SER A 573 34.17 29.01 -2.24
N ARG A 574 34.35 29.77 -1.17
CA ARG A 574 35.39 30.84 -1.10
C ARG A 574 36.80 30.30 -0.90
N PHE A 575 36.94 29.05 -0.44
CA PHE A 575 38.22 28.36 -0.41
C PHE A 575 38.54 27.74 -1.78
N HIS A 576 39.81 27.55 -2.07
CA HIS A 576 40.29 27.03 -3.35
C HIS A 576 40.47 25.51 -3.25
N TYR A 577 39.67 24.73 -4.00
CA TYR A 577 39.76 23.27 -4.07
C TYR A 577 39.39 22.75 -5.47
N ALA A 578 39.99 21.64 -5.87
CA ALA A 578 39.90 21.14 -7.24
C ALA A 578 38.46 20.71 -7.64
N ALA A 579 37.69 20.13 -6.72
CA ALA A 579 36.40 19.57 -7.06
C ALA A 579 35.38 20.59 -7.62
N ILE A 580 35.50 21.88 -7.22
CA ILE A 580 34.57 22.90 -7.73
C ILE A 580 34.90 23.25 -9.19
N ALA A 581 36.17 23.29 -9.54
CA ALA A 581 36.59 23.56 -10.92
C ALA A 581 36.19 22.38 -11.82
N GLU A 582 36.58 21.16 -11.43
CA GLU A 582 36.28 19.94 -12.16
C GLU A 582 34.75 19.77 -12.39
N PHE A 583 33.94 19.99 -11.36
CA PHE A 583 32.49 19.86 -11.49
C PHE A 583 31.88 20.93 -12.40
N SER A 584 32.34 22.19 -12.26
CA SER A 584 31.89 23.28 -13.12
C SER A 584 32.23 23.05 -14.58
N GLU A 585 33.46 22.61 -14.87
CA GLU A 585 33.92 22.27 -16.22
C GLU A 585 33.08 21.14 -16.84
N ARG A 586 32.73 20.12 -16.06
CA ARG A 586 31.90 19.01 -16.53
C ARG A 586 30.45 19.43 -16.79
N LEU A 587 29.89 20.32 -15.99
CA LEU A 587 28.56 20.87 -16.23
C LEU A 587 28.53 21.74 -17.50
N LEU A 588 29.57 22.58 -17.71
CA LEU A 588 29.71 23.38 -18.93
C LEU A 588 29.88 22.53 -20.18
N ALA A 589 30.57 21.41 -20.08
CA ALA A 589 30.73 20.47 -21.21
C ALA A 589 29.41 19.82 -21.65
N LEU A 590 28.37 19.83 -20.79
CA LEU A 590 27.04 19.34 -21.10
C LEU A 590 26.08 20.46 -21.50
N ALA A 591 26.46 21.71 -21.29
CA ALA A 591 25.65 22.89 -21.62
C ALA A 591 25.88 23.35 -23.06
N PRO A 592 25.02 24.21 -23.64
CA PRO A 592 25.26 24.85 -24.92
C PRO A 592 26.58 25.66 -24.92
N ASP A 593 27.33 25.66 -26.05
CA ASP A 593 28.64 26.34 -26.21
C ASP A 593 28.62 27.82 -25.84
N SER A 594 27.50 28.48 -25.88
CA SER A 594 27.33 29.88 -25.50
C SER A 594 27.37 30.13 -24.00
N MET A 595 27.33 29.09 -23.18
CA MET A 595 27.28 29.17 -21.71
C MET A 595 28.67 28.84 -21.13
N ASP A 596 29.16 29.73 -20.25
CA ASP A 596 30.55 29.61 -19.75
C ASP A 596 30.67 29.98 -18.24
N ARG A 597 29.56 30.13 -17.51
CA ARG A 597 29.54 30.42 -16.08
C ARG A 597 28.56 29.51 -15.34
N VAL A 598 29.02 29.04 -14.17
CA VAL A 598 28.26 28.19 -13.26
C VAL A 598 28.17 28.82 -11.88
N PHE A 599 26.99 28.86 -11.31
CA PHE A 599 26.77 29.10 -9.89
C PHE A 599 26.28 27.82 -9.24
N LEU A 600 26.84 27.45 -8.10
CA LEU A 600 26.41 26.27 -7.35
C LEU A 600 25.61 26.68 -6.12
N VAL A 601 24.46 26.06 -5.95
CA VAL A 601 23.47 26.28 -4.87
C VAL A 601 23.06 24.95 -4.26
N ASN A 602 22.03 24.90 -3.39
CA ASN A 602 21.65 23.67 -2.68
C ASN A 602 20.28 23.11 -3.12
N SER A 603 19.50 23.85 -3.88
CA SER A 603 18.15 23.44 -4.30
C SER A 603 17.72 24.09 -5.61
N GLY A 604 16.65 23.57 -6.22
CA GLY A 604 16.01 24.19 -7.39
C GLY A 604 15.39 25.54 -7.07
N THR A 605 14.85 25.72 -5.87
CA THR A 605 14.32 27.00 -5.40
C THR A 605 15.41 28.08 -5.37
N GLU A 606 16.59 27.76 -4.77
CA GLU A 606 17.72 28.69 -4.77
C GLU A 606 18.23 28.97 -6.19
N ALA A 607 18.25 27.97 -7.07
CA ALA A 607 18.65 28.15 -8.46
C ALA A 607 17.72 29.10 -9.21
N ASN A 608 16.41 28.94 -9.07
CA ASN A 608 15.41 29.81 -9.71
C ASN A 608 15.42 31.24 -9.12
N ASP A 609 15.56 31.40 -7.80
CA ASP A 609 15.74 32.73 -7.19
C ASP A 609 16.96 33.46 -7.75
N LEU A 610 18.08 32.73 -7.86
CA LEU A 610 19.30 33.32 -8.41
C LEU A 610 19.13 33.65 -9.90
N ALA A 611 18.46 32.80 -10.68
CA ALA A 611 18.18 33.04 -12.09
C ALA A 611 17.31 34.30 -12.29
N ILE A 612 16.31 34.52 -11.45
CA ILE A 612 15.48 35.74 -11.46
C ILE A 612 16.36 36.99 -11.13
N ARG A 613 17.23 36.89 -10.14
CA ARG A 613 18.16 38.00 -9.82
C ARG A 613 19.12 38.32 -10.96
N LEU A 614 19.65 37.28 -11.61
CA LEU A 614 20.51 37.44 -12.80
C LEU A 614 19.76 38.13 -13.94
N ALA A 615 18.47 37.75 -14.16
CA ALA A 615 17.61 38.37 -15.14
C ALA A 615 17.39 39.89 -14.84
N TRP A 616 17.13 40.23 -13.59
CA TRP A 616 16.95 41.60 -13.16
C TRP A 616 18.24 42.43 -13.33
N ALA A 617 19.39 41.91 -12.88
CA ALA A 617 20.68 42.59 -12.98
C ALA A 617 21.09 42.85 -14.44
N TYR A 618 20.89 41.86 -15.32
CA TYR A 618 21.30 41.95 -16.73
C TYR A 618 20.39 42.87 -17.54
N SER A 619 19.07 42.75 -17.39
CA SER A 619 18.10 43.52 -18.17
C SER A 619 17.89 44.93 -17.63
N GLY A 620 18.12 45.17 -16.36
CA GLY A 620 17.71 46.36 -15.64
C GLY A 620 16.20 46.49 -15.40
N GLY A 621 15.42 45.50 -15.88
CA GLY A 621 13.97 45.37 -15.62
C GLY A 621 13.68 44.53 -14.37
N ARG A 622 12.41 44.42 -14.01
CA ARG A 622 11.95 43.52 -12.95
C ARG A 622 10.83 42.62 -13.38
N ASP A 623 10.13 42.94 -14.45
CA ASP A 623 8.95 42.24 -14.90
C ASP A 623 9.28 40.89 -15.49
N MET A 624 8.64 39.85 -15.00
CA MET A 624 8.83 38.44 -15.42
C MET A 624 7.56 37.88 -16.04
N LEU A 625 7.69 37.24 -17.19
CA LEU A 625 6.67 36.34 -17.69
C LEU A 625 6.84 34.96 -17.05
N SER A 626 5.77 34.38 -16.59
CA SER A 626 5.69 32.98 -16.13
C SER A 626 4.50 32.28 -16.77
N VAL A 627 4.54 30.94 -16.79
CA VAL A 627 3.49 30.17 -17.43
C VAL A 627 2.50 29.68 -16.37
N LEU A 628 1.20 29.66 -16.65
CA LEU A 628 0.18 29.08 -15.74
C LEU A 628 0.44 27.59 -15.50
N GLU A 629 0.03 27.04 -14.37
CA GLU A 629 0.23 25.65 -13.91
C GLU A 629 1.70 25.27 -13.61
N ALA A 630 2.65 26.20 -13.65
CA ALA A 630 4.07 25.96 -13.39
C ALA A 630 4.44 25.98 -11.90
N TYR A 631 5.51 25.26 -11.55
CA TYR A 631 6.12 25.28 -10.22
C TYR A 631 7.62 25.47 -10.29
N HIS A 632 8.15 26.55 -9.66
CA HIS A 632 9.57 26.90 -9.69
C HIS A 632 10.22 26.93 -8.30
N GLY A 633 9.46 26.75 -7.24
CA GLY A 633 9.95 26.71 -5.86
C GLY A 633 9.04 27.43 -4.87
N TRP A 634 9.47 27.48 -3.61
CA TRP A 634 8.67 27.97 -2.48
C TRP A 634 9.20 29.26 -1.82
N SER A 635 10.36 29.76 -2.24
CA SER A 635 10.86 31.06 -1.76
C SER A 635 10.02 32.21 -2.31
N VAL A 636 10.17 33.41 -1.73
CA VAL A 636 9.34 34.58 -2.09
C VAL A 636 9.35 34.85 -3.60
N ALA A 637 10.50 34.76 -4.27
CA ALA A 637 10.57 35.02 -5.71
C ALA A 637 10.21 33.80 -6.56
N ALA A 638 10.64 32.61 -6.17
CA ALA A 638 10.30 31.38 -6.91
C ALA A 638 8.79 31.04 -6.78
N ASP A 639 8.16 31.25 -5.61
CA ASP A 639 6.70 31.11 -5.43
C ASP A 639 5.94 32.19 -6.22
N ALA A 640 6.48 33.41 -6.29
CA ALA A 640 5.85 34.48 -7.06
C ALA A 640 5.68 34.13 -8.55
N VAL A 641 6.64 33.42 -9.17
CA VAL A 641 6.57 32.96 -10.56
C VAL A 641 5.93 31.57 -10.69
N SER A 642 5.72 30.84 -9.59
CA SER A 642 4.97 29.59 -9.54
C SER A 642 3.47 29.86 -9.58
N THR A 643 2.73 29.11 -10.36
CA THR A 643 1.32 29.40 -10.69
C THR A 643 0.41 28.21 -10.44
N SER A 644 0.96 27.06 -10.01
CA SER A 644 0.19 25.87 -9.68
C SER A 644 -0.68 26.10 -8.45
N ILE A 645 -1.99 25.90 -8.60
CA ILE A 645 -2.97 26.01 -7.50
C ILE A 645 -2.99 24.79 -6.60
N ALA A 646 -2.48 23.65 -7.09
CA ALA A 646 -2.32 22.47 -6.27
C ALA A 646 -1.22 22.63 -5.22
N ASP A 647 -0.13 23.33 -5.55
CA ASP A 647 0.98 23.60 -4.65
C ASP A 647 0.70 24.82 -3.76
N ASN A 648 0.12 25.87 -4.32
CA ASN A 648 -0.28 27.07 -3.61
C ASN A 648 -1.70 27.52 -4.04
N PRO A 649 -2.76 27.22 -3.27
CA PRO A 649 -4.14 27.59 -3.63
C PRO A 649 -4.35 29.11 -3.87
N GLN A 650 -3.43 29.95 -3.38
CA GLN A 650 -3.48 31.40 -3.60
C GLN A 650 -2.54 31.88 -4.71
N ALA A 651 -1.88 30.98 -5.43
CA ALA A 651 -0.88 31.29 -6.45
C ALA A 651 -1.36 32.33 -7.49
N LEU A 652 -2.65 32.38 -7.81
CA LEU A 652 -3.21 33.29 -8.79
C LEU A 652 -3.66 34.63 -8.21
N THR A 653 -3.81 34.76 -6.89
CA THR A 653 -4.38 35.95 -6.20
C THR A 653 -3.37 36.70 -5.37
N SER A 654 -2.30 36.06 -4.85
CA SER A 654 -1.29 36.68 -3.97
C SER A 654 -0.04 37.17 -4.71
N ARG A 655 -0.06 37.24 -6.03
CA ARG A 655 1.10 37.52 -6.86
C ARG A 655 1.51 38.97 -6.86
N PRO A 656 2.82 39.26 -6.84
CA PRO A 656 3.32 40.62 -6.99
C PRO A 656 3.10 41.16 -8.42
N ASP A 657 3.09 42.48 -8.56
CA ASP A 657 2.81 43.20 -9.81
C ASP A 657 3.88 43.05 -10.89
N TRP A 658 5.05 42.52 -10.54
CA TRP A 658 6.15 42.25 -11.49
C TRP A 658 6.06 40.86 -12.16
N VAL A 659 5.05 40.03 -11.83
CA VAL A 659 4.83 38.72 -12.44
C VAL A 659 3.63 38.75 -13.37
N HIS A 660 3.84 38.39 -14.63
CA HIS A 660 2.84 38.39 -15.69
C HIS A 660 2.63 36.97 -16.22
N PRO A 661 1.60 36.26 -15.74
CA PRO A 661 1.34 34.90 -16.21
C PRO A 661 0.80 34.89 -17.62
N VAL A 662 1.27 33.93 -18.43
CA VAL A 662 0.77 33.60 -19.75
C VAL A 662 0.02 32.27 -19.71
N THR A 663 -0.91 32.09 -20.65
CA THR A 663 -1.74 30.88 -20.70
C THR A 663 -0.89 29.62 -20.83
N ALA A 664 -1.22 28.60 -20.03
CA ALA A 664 -0.58 27.30 -20.08
C ALA A 664 -0.70 26.64 -21.46
N PRO A 665 0.42 26.37 -22.16
CA PRO A 665 0.38 25.78 -23.51
C PRO A 665 0.14 24.26 -23.47
N ASN A 666 -0.95 23.86 -22.80
CA ASN A 666 -1.38 22.48 -22.64
C ASN A 666 -2.19 22.05 -23.87
N THR A 667 -1.58 21.21 -24.71
CA THR A 667 -2.18 20.77 -25.98
C THR A 667 -3.30 19.73 -25.81
N TYR A 668 -3.46 19.14 -24.63
CA TYR A 668 -4.47 18.12 -24.37
C TYR A 668 -5.75 18.69 -23.74
N ARG A 669 -5.64 19.34 -22.56
CA ARG A 669 -6.80 19.88 -21.84
C ARG A 669 -6.86 21.40 -21.77
N GLY A 670 -5.82 22.09 -22.30
CA GLY A 670 -5.75 23.54 -22.29
C GLY A 670 -6.84 24.23 -23.14
N GLU A 671 -6.77 25.55 -23.14
CA GLU A 671 -7.71 26.40 -23.87
C GLU A 671 -7.69 26.11 -25.40
N PHE A 672 -6.48 25.83 -25.94
CA PHE A 672 -6.29 25.48 -27.34
C PHE A 672 -5.67 24.09 -27.45
N ARG A 673 -6.41 23.16 -28.03
CA ARG A 673 -6.00 21.75 -28.13
C ARG A 673 -5.29 21.44 -29.44
N GLY A 674 -4.39 20.46 -29.42
CA GLY A 674 -3.66 19.95 -30.59
C GLY A 674 -2.29 20.62 -30.77
N GLN A 675 -1.49 19.97 -31.63
CA GLN A 675 -0.09 20.37 -31.83
C GLN A 675 0.06 21.70 -32.61
N ASP A 676 -0.96 22.13 -33.35
CA ASP A 676 -0.95 23.36 -34.14
C ASP A 676 -1.41 24.60 -33.32
N SER A 677 -1.47 24.48 -31.99
CA SER A 677 -2.02 25.52 -31.11
C SER A 677 -1.02 26.62 -30.73
N THR A 678 0.24 26.55 -31.17
CA THR A 678 1.27 27.56 -30.89
C THR A 678 0.83 28.99 -31.14
N PRO A 679 0.24 29.34 -32.35
CA PRO A 679 -0.16 30.73 -32.61
C PRO A 679 -1.22 31.26 -31.65
N GLN A 680 -2.08 30.39 -31.12
CA GLN A 680 -3.13 30.78 -30.19
C GLN A 680 -2.52 31.06 -28.79
N TYR A 681 -1.62 30.23 -28.32
CA TYR A 681 -0.92 30.44 -27.04
C TYR A 681 -0.01 31.66 -27.07
N LEU A 682 0.63 31.97 -28.19
CA LEU A 682 1.44 33.17 -28.36
C LEU A 682 0.65 34.46 -28.17
N ARG A 683 -0.65 34.48 -28.44
CA ARG A 683 -1.49 35.66 -28.20
C ARG A 683 -1.46 36.12 -26.75
N SER A 684 -1.46 35.18 -25.80
CA SER A 684 -1.37 35.52 -24.38
C SER A 684 -0.02 36.16 -24.06
N VAL A 685 1.06 35.66 -24.66
CA VAL A 685 2.40 36.25 -24.53
C VAL A 685 2.43 37.66 -25.12
N ASP A 686 1.93 37.85 -26.33
CA ASP A 686 1.86 39.13 -27.00
C ASP A 686 1.02 40.14 -26.22
N GLN A 687 -0.10 39.72 -25.62
CA GLN A 687 -0.95 40.57 -24.78
C GLN A 687 -0.21 41.07 -23.55
N GLN A 688 0.52 40.22 -22.85
CA GLN A 688 1.29 40.63 -21.66
C GLN A 688 2.44 41.57 -22.06
N LEU A 689 3.13 41.27 -23.14
CA LEU A 689 4.21 42.11 -23.66
C LEU A 689 3.72 43.48 -24.07
N HIS A 690 2.59 43.58 -24.78
CA HIS A 690 1.97 44.83 -25.18
C HIS A 690 1.53 45.66 -23.95
N LYS A 691 0.95 45.03 -22.95
CA LYS A 691 0.60 45.69 -21.66
C LYS A 691 1.81 46.29 -20.98
N LEU A 692 2.98 45.59 -20.97
CA LEU A 692 4.23 46.12 -20.43
C LEU A 692 4.74 47.32 -21.23
N ASP A 693 4.68 47.26 -22.58
CA ASP A 693 5.04 48.32 -23.50
C ASP A 693 4.18 49.56 -23.25
N GLU A 694 2.85 49.44 -23.11
CA GLU A 694 1.92 50.53 -22.81
C GLU A 694 2.18 51.18 -21.46
N GLN A 695 2.61 50.41 -20.46
CA GLN A 695 2.93 50.88 -19.12
C GLN A 695 4.39 51.38 -19.00
N ASN A 696 5.14 51.35 -20.08
CA ASN A 696 6.56 51.70 -20.11
C ASN A 696 7.38 50.92 -19.06
N ARG A 697 7.04 49.61 -18.85
CA ARG A 697 7.71 48.69 -17.94
C ARG A 697 8.73 47.85 -18.71
N GLN A 698 9.90 47.64 -18.13
CA GLN A 698 10.98 46.90 -18.76
C GLN A 698 10.90 45.41 -18.37
N LEU A 699 10.80 44.56 -19.37
CA LEU A 699 10.83 43.09 -19.19
C LEU A 699 12.21 42.62 -18.73
N ALA A 700 12.25 41.87 -17.64
CA ALA A 700 13.48 41.21 -17.19
C ALA A 700 13.66 39.83 -17.83
N GLY A 701 12.61 39.05 -17.96
CA GLY A 701 12.73 37.74 -18.56
C GLY A 701 11.45 36.91 -18.56
N PHE A 702 11.65 35.69 -19.02
CA PHE A 702 10.64 34.64 -19.06
C PHE A 702 11.20 33.37 -18.40
N ILE A 703 10.43 32.73 -17.52
CA ILE A 703 10.77 31.45 -16.90
C ILE A 703 9.74 30.39 -17.29
N CYS A 704 10.23 29.22 -17.64
CA CYS A 704 9.39 28.11 -18.06
C CYS A 704 10.05 26.76 -17.77
N GLU A 705 9.29 25.75 -17.35
CA GLU A 705 9.66 24.35 -17.48
C GLU A 705 9.60 23.98 -18.98
N PRO A 706 10.69 23.54 -19.64
CA PRO A 706 10.69 23.24 -21.08
C PRO A 706 9.78 22.09 -21.48
N VAL A 707 9.53 21.19 -20.55
CA VAL A 707 8.44 20.21 -20.55
C VAL A 707 7.63 20.47 -19.29
N TYR A 708 6.33 20.57 -19.41
CA TYR A 708 5.42 20.91 -18.33
C TYR A 708 5.41 19.82 -17.27
N GLY A 709 6.45 19.82 -16.42
CA GLY A 709 6.69 18.79 -15.44
C GLY A 709 5.62 18.73 -14.37
N ASN A 710 5.29 19.87 -13.80
CA ASN A 710 4.29 19.91 -12.73
C ASN A 710 2.87 19.62 -13.23
N ALA A 711 2.54 20.01 -14.46
CA ALA A 711 1.27 19.68 -15.09
C ALA A 711 1.20 18.24 -15.64
N GLY A 712 2.19 17.37 -15.38
CA GLY A 712 2.14 15.95 -15.72
C GLY A 712 3.01 15.51 -16.90
N GLY A 713 4.09 16.22 -17.20
CA GLY A 713 5.03 15.85 -18.29
C GLY A 713 4.53 16.21 -19.69
N ILE A 714 3.71 17.24 -19.80
CA ILE A 714 3.11 17.64 -21.09
C ILE A 714 4.14 18.38 -21.94
N SER A 715 4.41 17.89 -23.15
CA SER A 715 5.25 18.56 -24.12
C SER A 715 4.59 19.86 -24.60
N LEU A 716 5.41 20.90 -24.76
CA LEU A 716 4.97 22.16 -25.31
C LEU A 716 4.63 22.02 -26.81
N PRO A 717 3.67 22.80 -27.35
CA PRO A 717 3.39 22.74 -28.79
C PRO A 717 4.61 23.17 -29.61
N PRO A 718 4.84 22.56 -30.78
CA PRO A 718 6.02 22.81 -31.61
C PRO A 718 6.26 24.30 -31.91
N GLY A 719 7.51 24.75 -31.69
CA GLY A 719 7.91 26.12 -31.98
C GLY A 719 7.51 27.15 -30.91
N TYR A 720 6.83 26.75 -29.84
CA TYR A 720 6.37 27.68 -28.82
C TYR A 720 7.54 28.41 -28.13
N LEU A 721 8.55 27.69 -27.63
CA LEU A 721 9.70 28.35 -27.00
C LEU A 721 10.53 29.16 -27.98
N GLN A 722 10.66 28.76 -29.25
CA GLN A 722 11.37 29.55 -30.27
C GLN A 722 10.75 30.94 -30.39
N GLU A 723 9.45 31.00 -30.59
CA GLU A 723 8.71 32.23 -30.76
C GLU A 723 8.66 33.09 -29.49
N VAL A 724 8.56 32.46 -28.32
CA VAL A 724 8.58 33.21 -27.04
C VAL A 724 9.96 33.79 -26.77
N TYR A 725 11.03 33.03 -27.00
CA TYR A 725 12.42 33.49 -26.80
C TYR A 725 12.77 34.67 -27.70
N GLU A 726 12.36 34.64 -28.99
CA GLU A 726 12.51 35.78 -29.89
C GLU A 726 11.84 37.04 -29.36
N ARG A 727 10.58 36.96 -28.90
CA ARG A 727 9.81 38.08 -28.37
C ARG A 727 10.40 38.66 -27.10
N VAL A 728 10.88 37.83 -26.20
CA VAL A 728 11.49 38.21 -24.93
C VAL A 728 12.82 38.91 -25.18
N ARG A 729 13.69 38.31 -26.01
CA ARG A 729 15.01 38.88 -26.34
C ARG A 729 14.91 40.18 -27.13
N ALA A 730 13.94 40.31 -28.01
CA ALA A 730 13.67 41.56 -28.72
C ALA A 730 13.39 42.74 -27.78
N ARG A 731 13.00 42.47 -26.51
CA ARG A 731 12.76 43.48 -25.47
C ARG A 731 13.87 43.59 -24.43
N GLY A 732 15.03 42.92 -24.69
CA GLY A 732 16.17 42.92 -23.77
C GLY A 732 16.01 42.01 -22.57
N GLY A 733 14.93 41.18 -22.51
CA GLY A 733 14.77 40.20 -21.47
C GLY A 733 15.55 38.91 -21.74
N VAL A 734 15.70 38.06 -20.72
CA VAL A 734 16.38 36.76 -20.79
C VAL A 734 15.41 35.61 -20.62
N CYS A 735 15.78 34.46 -21.20
CA CYS A 735 14.98 33.23 -21.18
C CYS A 735 15.60 32.25 -20.20
N ILE A 736 14.86 31.86 -19.16
CA ILE A 736 15.24 30.91 -18.12
C ILE A 736 14.57 29.58 -18.39
N ALA A 737 15.35 28.52 -18.62
CA ALA A 737 14.86 27.16 -18.68
C ALA A 737 15.01 26.48 -17.31
N ASP A 738 13.88 26.15 -16.69
CA ASP A 738 13.85 25.37 -15.46
C ASP A 738 13.93 23.88 -15.77
N GLU A 739 15.14 23.33 -15.69
CA GLU A 739 15.48 21.93 -15.96
C GLU A 739 15.47 21.05 -14.69
N VAL A 740 15.00 21.57 -13.58
CA VAL A 740 15.01 20.89 -12.28
C VAL A 740 14.28 19.55 -12.31
N GLN A 741 13.23 19.42 -13.11
CA GLN A 741 12.42 18.20 -13.22
C GLN A 741 12.87 17.28 -14.34
N VAL A 742 13.27 17.81 -15.48
CA VAL A 742 13.41 17.07 -16.75
C VAL A 742 14.84 16.96 -17.30
N GLY A 743 15.76 17.74 -16.79
CA GLY A 743 17.17 17.67 -17.18
C GLY A 743 17.87 16.36 -16.77
N TYR A 744 19.16 16.29 -17.07
CA TYR A 744 20.00 15.12 -16.79
C TYR A 744 19.63 13.86 -17.55
N GLY A 745 19.20 14.00 -18.81
CA GLY A 745 18.93 12.87 -19.70
C GLY A 745 17.68 12.07 -19.38
N ARG A 746 16.87 12.53 -18.39
CA ARG A 746 15.65 11.84 -17.94
C ARG A 746 14.62 11.64 -19.06
N MET A 747 14.53 12.57 -20.00
CA MET A 747 13.65 12.48 -21.18
C MET A 747 14.06 11.41 -22.20
N GLY A 748 15.24 10.82 -22.02
CA GLY A 748 15.77 9.76 -22.87
C GLY A 748 16.31 10.22 -24.22
N LYS A 749 15.57 11.06 -24.96
CA LYS A 749 15.96 11.57 -26.29
C LYS A 749 16.98 12.70 -26.20
N PHE A 750 16.84 13.58 -25.22
CA PHE A 750 17.65 14.77 -25.02
C PHE A 750 18.24 14.78 -23.60
N PHE A 751 19.39 15.45 -23.42
CA PHE A 751 19.98 15.66 -22.09
C PHE A 751 19.25 16.79 -21.34
N TRP A 752 18.87 17.84 -22.06
CA TRP A 752 18.07 18.97 -21.57
C TRP A 752 16.68 18.99 -22.20
N GLY A 753 15.64 19.33 -21.44
CA GLY A 753 14.28 19.40 -21.94
C GLY A 753 14.08 20.46 -23.02
N PHE A 754 14.79 21.61 -22.96
CA PHE A 754 14.69 22.67 -23.98
C PHE A 754 15.17 22.23 -25.38
N GLU A 755 15.99 21.19 -25.47
CA GLU A 755 16.45 20.66 -26.77
C GLU A 755 15.30 20.10 -27.59
N GLU A 756 14.19 19.67 -26.96
CA GLU A 756 12.98 19.21 -27.67
C GLU A 756 12.39 20.30 -28.57
N GLN A 757 12.51 21.56 -28.15
CA GLN A 757 12.02 22.72 -28.89
C GLN A 757 13.10 23.34 -29.82
N GLY A 758 14.33 22.77 -29.83
CA GLY A 758 15.43 23.27 -30.67
C GLY A 758 15.88 24.69 -30.31
N VAL A 759 15.79 25.07 -29.04
CA VAL A 759 16.19 26.39 -28.53
C VAL A 759 17.41 26.32 -27.61
N VAL A 760 18.05 27.46 -27.41
CA VAL A 760 19.09 27.67 -26.40
C VAL A 760 18.61 28.76 -25.44
N PRO A 761 18.41 28.48 -24.16
CA PRO A 761 18.05 29.50 -23.18
C PRO A 761 19.24 30.41 -22.85
N ASP A 762 18.99 31.46 -22.10
CA ASP A 762 20.04 32.36 -21.59
C ASP A 762 20.53 31.93 -20.20
N ILE A 763 19.66 31.26 -19.45
CA ILE A 763 19.95 30.71 -18.11
C ILE A 763 19.32 29.33 -18.01
N ILE A 764 20.07 28.34 -17.50
CA ILE A 764 19.60 26.99 -17.16
C ILE A 764 19.63 26.85 -15.64
N THR A 765 18.52 26.43 -15.03
CA THR A 765 18.47 26.07 -13.62
C THR A 765 18.31 24.56 -13.47
N MET A 766 19.01 23.96 -12.51
CA MET A 766 18.97 22.52 -12.25
C MET A 766 19.14 22.19 -10.76
N ALA A 767 18.69 21.01 -10.37
CA ALA A 767 18.86 20.43 -9.01
C ALA A 767 18.54 18.93 -9.04
N LYS A 768 17.93 18.42 -7.97
CA LYS A 768 17.40 17.05 -7.81
C LYS A 768 18.39 15.97 -8.28
N GLY A 769 18.20 15.46 -9.52
CA GLY A 769 19.01 14.39 -10.07
C GLY A 769 20.50 14.61 -10.03
N MET A 770 20.98 15.86 -10.13
CA MET A 770 22.40 16.16 -10.11
C MET A 770 23.10 15.78 -8.79
N GLY A 771 22.38 15.67 -7.69
CA GLY A 771 22.93 15.33 -6.37
C GLY A 771 22.57 13.94 -5.87
N ASN A 772 21.70 13.20 -6.56
CA ASN A 772 21.16 11.91 -6.11
C ASN A 772 20.74 11.91 -4.63
N GLY A 773 20.03 12.96 -4.19
CA GLY A 773 19.60 13.16 -2.81
C GLY A 773 20.49 14.08 -1.98
N GLN A 774 21.76 14.32 -2.38
CA GLN A 774 22.58 15.37 -1.77
C GLN A 774 22.01 16.74 -2.12
N PRO A 775 21.89 17.69 -1.16
CA PRO A 775 21.54 19.07 -1.45
C PRO A 775 22.51 19.69 -2.46
N LEU A 776 22.07 19.87 -3.69
CA LEU A 776 22.86 20.37 -4.80
C LEU A 776 21.95 20.95 -5.88
N GLY A 777 22.26 22.15 -6.34
CA GLY A 777 21.64 22.83 -7.46
C GLY A 777 22.66 23.67 -8.20
N ALA A 778 22.34 24.07 -9.41
CA ALA A 778 23.21 24.95 -10.21
C ALA A 778 22.41 25.89 -11.09
N VAL A 779 23.05 27.01 -11.42
CA VAL A 779 22.63 27.91 -12.49
C VAL A 779 23.78 27.98 -13.51
N ILE A 780 23.48 27.71 -14.77
CA ILE A 780 24.43 27.85 -15.86
C ILE A 780 23.98 29.00 -16.74
N THR A 781 24.91 29.89 -17.11
CA THR A 781 24.59 31.09 -17.88
C THR A 781 25.79 31.59 -18.69
N ARG A 782 25.57 32.66 -19.46
CA ARG A 782 26.62 33.37 -20.18
C ARG A 782 27.35 34.34 -19.26
N ARG A 783 28.62 34.63 -19.64
CA ARG A 783 29.51 35.53 -18.89
C ARG A 783 28.90 36.90 -18.62
N GLU A 784 28.35 37.55 -19.64
CA GLU A 784 27.80 38.89 -19.53
C GLU A 784 26.60 38.99 -18.57
N ILE A 785 25.81 37.88 -18.43
CA ILE A 785 24.72 37.82 -17.47
C ILE A 785 25.26 37.64 -16.05
N ALA A 786 26.30 36.81 -15.87
CA ALA A 786 26.94 36.64 -14.57
C ALA A 786 27.64 37.92 -14.11
N GLU A 787 28.40 38.62 -14.99
CA GLU A 787 29.08 39.88 -14.71
C GLU A 787 28.13 41.02 -14.37
N ALA A 788 26.91 41.02 -14.92
CA ALA A 788 25.86 42.01 -14.54
C ALA A 788 25.52 41.91 -13.05
N LEU A 789 25.43 40.73 -12.46
CA LEU A 789 25.19 40.56 -11.04
C LEU A 789 26.39 40.97 -10.19
N GLU A 790 27.64 40.82 -10.68
CA GLU A 790 28.82 41.26 -9.96
C GLU A 790 28.84 42.75 -9.73
N ALA A 791 28.23 43.54 -10.62
CA ALA A 791 28.08 44.98 -10.45
C ALA A 791 27.13 45.38 -9.32
N GLU A 792 26.19 44.51 -8.93
CA GLU A 792 25.26 44.69 -7.81
C GLU A 792 25.81 44.23 -6.46
N GLY A 793 26.84 43.39 -6.43
CA GLY A 793 27.46 42.86 -5.20
C GLY A 793 27.94 41.41 -5.33
N TYR A 794 28.12 40.78 -4.17
CA TYR A 794 28.64 39.41 -4.12
C TYR A 794 27.53 38.39 -3.95
N PHE A 795 27.59 37.26 -4.69
CA PHE A 795 26.88 36.06 -4.39
C PHE A 795 27.67 35.18 -3.42
N PHE A 796 27.01 34.66 -2.39
CA PHE A 796 27.61 33.74 -1.43
C PHE A 796 26.56 32.74 -0.92
N SER A 797 26.92 31.46 -0.97
CA SER A 797 26.20 30.40 -0.29
C SER A 797 27.15 29.67 0.67
N SER A 798 26.75 29.47 1.91
CA SER A 798 27.57 28.77 2.91
C SER A 798 27.83 27.31 2.55
N SER A 799 26.94 26.68 1.84
CA SER A 799 26.98 25.23 1.49
C SER A 799 26.94 24.97 -0.02
N GLY A 800 26.53 25.95 -0.82
CA GLY A 800 26.50 25.82 -2.28
C GLY A 800 27.89 25.58 -2.84
N GLY A 801 28.04 24.49 -3.59
CA GLY A 801 29.32 24.11 -4.16
C GLY A 801 30.36 23.58 -3.15
N SER A 802 29.91 23.06 -2.00
CA SER A 802 30.83 22.45 -1.02
C SER A 802 31.61 21.27 -1.62
N PRO A 803 32.81 20.95 -1.09
CA PRO A 803 33.60 19.83 -1.61
C PRO A 803 32.84 18.50 -1.69
N VAL A 804 32.03 18.18 -0.67
CA VAL A 804 31.21 16.96 -0.67
C VAL A 804 30.16 17.02 -1.79
N SER A 805 29.44 18.14 -1.93
CA SER A 805 28.42 18.28 -2.98
C SER A 805 29.04 18.19 -4.39
N CYS A 806 30.20 18.83 -4.61
CA CYS A 806 30.91 18.76 -5.89
C CYS A 806 31.38 17.33 -6.20
N ARG A 807 31.98 16.62 -5.23
CA ARG A 807 32.41 15.23 -5.45
C ARG A 807 31.26 14.27 -5.72
N ILE A 808 30.14 14.45 -5.03
CA ILE A 808 28.92 13.69 -5.30
C ILE A 808 28.38 14.01 -6.70
N GLY A 809 28.30 15.30 -7.08
CA GLY A 809 27.86 15.68 -8.43
C GLY A 809 28.73 15.11 -9.54
N ILE A 810 30.07 15.09 -9.35
CA ILE A 810 30.99 14.43 -10.27
C ILE A 810 30.73 12.92 -10.35
N ALA A 811 30.57 12.27 -9.20
CA ALA A 811 30.30 10.83 -9.14
C ALA A 811 28.95 10.46 -9.77
N VAL A 812 27.92 11.31 -9.65
CA VAL A 812 26.64 11.13 -10.35
C VAL A 812 26.85 11.12 -11.86
N LEU A 813 27.58 12.08 -12.41
CA LEU A 813 27.86 12.14 -13.84
C LEU A 813 28.65 10.92 -14.33
N ASP A 814 29.64 10.47 -13.52
CA ASP A 814 30.42 9.27 -13.83
C ASP A 814 29.54 8.02 -13.91
N VAL A 815 28.73 7.78 -12.87
CA VAL A 815 27.85 6.60 -12.82
C VAL A 815 26.81 6.65 -13.95
N MET A 816 26.22 7.82 -14.21
CA MET A 816 25.27 7.96 -15.32
C MET A 816 25.88 7.56 -16.67
N GLN A 817 27.14 7.92 -16.90
CA GLN A 817 27.86 7.58 -18.12
C GLN A 817 28.27 6.10 -18.14
N GLU A 818 28.88 5.61 -17.06
CA GLU A 818 29.39 4.24 -16.95
C GLU A 818 28.28 3.18 -17.01
N GLU A 819 27.12 3.46 -16.40
CA GLU A 819 25.97 2.56 -16.39
C GLU A 819 24.99 2.83 -17.55
N GLY A 820 25.24 3.82 -18.38
CA GLY A 820 24.41 4.13 -19.55
C GLY A 820 23.00 4.55 -19.22
N LEU A 821 22.79 5.30 -18.13
CA LEU A 821 21.45 5.59 -17.58
C LEU A 821 20.62 6.47 -18.50
N TRP A 822 21.21 7.35 -19.29
CA TRP A 822 20.52 8.13 -20.31
C TRP A 822 19.94 7.22 -21.40
N GLU A 823 20.74 6.27 -21.91
CA GLU A 823 20.27 5.28 -22.89
C GLU A 823 19.20 4.36 -22.30
N ASN A 824 19.33 3.98 -21.02
CA ASN A 824 18.32 3.22 -20.32
C ASN A 824 16.98 4.00 -20.28
N ALA A 825 17.00 5.29 -19.95
CA ALA A 825 15.80 6.14 -19.97
C ALA A 825 15.17 6.20 -21.37
N ARG A 826 15.98 6.20 -22.46
CA ARG A 826 15.49 6.19 -23.82
C ARG A 826 14.83 4.86 -24.18
N VAL A 827 15.50 3.73 -23.92
CA VAL A 827 15.04 2.39 -24.36
C VAL A 827 13.93 1.84 -23.49
N VAL A 828 14.11 1.88 -22.17
CA VAL A 828 13.14 1.36 -21.22
C VAL A 828 11.96 2.35 -21.11
N GLY A 829 12.20 3.64 -21.20
CA GLY A 829 11.17 4.66 -21.22
C GLY A 829 10.22 4.55 -22.43
N GLU A 830 10.73 4.22 -23.62
CA GLU A 830 9.87 3.97 -24.79
C GLU A 830 9.02 2.70 -24.59
N HIS A 831 9.59 1.62 -24.05
CA HIS A 831 8.83 0.43 -23.67
C HIS A 831 7.73 0.80 -22.66
N PHE A 832 8.07 1.61 -21.67
CA PHE A 832 7.12 2.05 -20.64
C PHE A 832 5.95 2.82 -21.26
N ARG A 833 6.27 3.80 -22.13
CA ARG A 833 5.25 4.59 -22.81
C ARG A 833 4.30 3.71 -23.63
N GLN A 834 4.83 2.74 -24.36
CA GLN A 834 4.03 1.79 -25.15
C GLN A 834 3.11 0.94 -24.29
N ARG A 835 3.59 0.46 -23.13
CA ARG A 835 2.78 -0.29 -22.18
C ARG A 835 1.64 0.56 -21.60
N LEU A 836 1.91 1.82 -21.24
CA LEU A 836 0.89 2.76 -20.73
C LEU A 836 -0.14 3.13 -21.80
N GLU A 837 0.29 3.35 -23.05
CA GLU A 837 -0.63 3.62 -24.16
C GLU A 837 -1.61 2.46 -24.41
N ALA A 838 -1.17 1.22 -24.23
CA ALA A 838 -2.03 0.06 -24.36
C ALA A 838 -3.18 0.02 -23.31
N LEU A 839 -3.01 0.64 -22.15
CA LEU A 839 -4.06 0.72 -21.13
C LEU A 839 -5.24 1.60 -21.56
N LYS A 840 -5.07 2.52 -22.51
CA LYS A 840 -6.15 3.38 -23.00
C LYS A 840 -7.26 2.58 -23.68
N ASP A 841 -6.89 1.51 -24.36
CA ASP A 841 -7.85 0.65 -25.05
C ASP A 841 -8.61 -0.28 -24.09
N LEU A 842 -8.04 -0.51 -22.90
CA LEU A 842 -8.59 -1.42 -21.88
C LEU A 842 -9.43 -0.68 -20.84
N HIS A 843 -9.04 0.54 -20.47
CA HIS A 843 -9.63 1.27 -19.36
C HIS A 843 -10.16 2.65 -19.79
N PRO A 844 -11.48 2.85 -19.78
CA PRO A 844 -12.09 4.15 -20.14
C PRO A 844 -11.63 5.33 -19.26
N LEU A 845 -11.13 5.06 -18.07
CA LEU A 845 -10.60 6.07 -17.16
C LEU A 845 -9.29 6.68 -17.67
N VAL A 846 -8.53 5.99 -18.53
CA VAL A 846 -7.25 6.46 -19.05
C VAL A 846 -7.49 7.43 -20.23
N GLY A 847 -7.17 8.71 -20.03
CA GLY A 847 -7.34 9.77 -21.00
C GLY A 847 -6.18 9.93 -21.97
N ALA A 848 -4.96 10.09 -21.42
CA ALA A 848 -3.75 10.34 -22.19
C ALA A 848 -2.50 9.85 -21.49
N VAL A 849 -1.46 9.54 -22.29
CA VAL A 849 -0.08 9.35 -21.83
C VAL A 849 0.77 10.51 -22.31
N HIS A 850 1.40 11.21 -21.41
CA HIS A 850 2.25 12.38 -21.67
C HIS A 850 3.73 12.05 -21.43
N GLY A 851 4.62 12.86 -22.03
CA GLY A 851 6.05 12.83 -21.78
C GLY A 851 6.82 11.76 -22.55
N SER A 852 8.08 11.60 -22.17
CA SER A 852 9.01 10.64 -22.77
C SER A 852 10.09 10.20 -21.76
N GLY A 853 10.81 9.13 -22.11
CA GLY A 853 11.85 8.58 -21.23
C GLY A 853 11.29 8.14 -19.88
N PHE A 854 11.94 8.57 -18.82
CA PHE A 854 11.49 8.37 -17.44
C PHE A 854 10.84 9.63 -16.83
N TYR A 855 10.18 10.41 -17.66
CA TYR A 855 9.27 11.46 -17.23
C TYR A 855 7.95 11.31 -17.98
N LEU A 856 7.05 10.54 -17.43
CA LEU A 856 5.76 10.23 -18.04
C LEU A 856 4.62 10.71 -17.13
N GLY A 857 3.48 11.01 -17.75
CA GLY A 857 2.23 11.30 -17.06
C GLY A 857 1.12 10.42 -17.60
N LEU A 858 0.41 9.72 -16.72
CA LEU A 858 -0.83 9.02 -17.10
C LEU A 858 -2.01 9.84 -16.58
N GLU A 859 -2.72 10.48 -17.48
CA GLU A 859 -3.85 11.35 -17.14
C GLU A 859 -5.16 10.57 -17.10
N LEU A 860 -5.87 10.67 -15.98
CA LEU A 860 -7.12 9.97 -15.73
C LEU A 860 -8.30 10.95 -15.84
N ILE A 861 -9.34 10.52 -16.57
CA ILE A 861 -10.53 11.33 -16.86
C ILE A 861 -11.79 10.48 -16.73
N ARG A 862 -12.89 11.10 -16.34
CA ARG A 862 -14.21 10.47 -16.28
C ARG A 862 -14.96 10.49 -17.61
N ASN A 863 -14.62 11.44 -18.48
CA ASN A 863 -15.32 11.66 -19.73
C ASN A 863 -14.37 12.13 -20.84
N HIS A 864 -14.25 11.39 -21.91
CA HIS A 864 -13.37 11.68 -23.05
C HIS A 864 -13.77 12.92 -23.88
N GLN A 865 -15.02 13.39 -23.78
CA GLN A 865 -15.47 14.60 -24.50
C GLN A 865 -15.18 15.86 -23.70
N THR A 866 -15.55 15.87 -22.42
CA THR A 866 -15.36 17.01 -21.51
C THR A 866 -13.98 17.06 -20.88
N LEU A 867 -13.25 15.94 -20.84
CA LEU A 867 -11.99 15.74 -20.11
C LEU A 867 -12.14 15.98 -18.60
N GLU A 868 -13.31 15.65 -18.04
CA GLU A 868 -13.56 15.77 -16.61
C GLU A 868 -12.49 15.01 -15.81
N PRO A 869 -11.74 15.69 -14.90
CA PRO A 869 -10.68 15.04 -14.15
C PRO A 869 -11.19 13.94 -13.21
N ALA A 870 -10.47 12.83 -13.13
CA ALA A 870 -10.73 11.73 -12.21
C ALA A 870 -9.86 11.87 -10.93
N THR A 871 -9.99 12.97 -10.21
CA THR A 871 -9.14 13.35 -9.07
C THR A 871 -9.20 12.34 -7.94
N GLU A 872 -10.40 11.96 -7.55
CA GLU A 872 -10.64 11.07 -6.42
C GLU A 872 -10.20 9.64 -6.76
N GLU A 873 -10.50 9.19 -7.97
CA GLU A 873 -10.06 7.88 -8.48
C GLU A 873 -8.54 7.79 -8.53
N THR A 874 -7.85 8.86 -8.92
CA THR A 874 -6.39 8.90 -8.96
C THR A 874 -5.79 8.76 -7.57
N THR A 875 -6.40 9.38 -6.56
CA THR A 875 -5.96 9.26 -5.15
C THR A 875 -6.14 7.83 -4.64
N LEU A 876 -7.33 7.25 -4.84
CA LEU A 876 -7.62 5.87 -4.46
C LEU A 876 -6.69 4.86 -5.14
N LEU A 877 -6.40 5.08 -6.42
CA LEU A 877 -5.47 4.27 -7.19
C LEU A 877 -4.05 4.33 -6.60
N CYS A 878 -3.57 5.50 -6.18
CA CYS A 878 -2.26 5.63 -5.54
C CYS A 878 -2.19 4.87 -4.20
N ASP A 879 -3.24 4.94 -3.38
CA ASP A 879 -3.31 4.20 -2.12
C ASP A 879 -3.33 2.68 -2.37
N ARG A 880 -4.08 2.23 -3.38
CA ARG A 880 -4.14 0.81 -3.75
C ARG A 880 -2.81 0.30 -4.32
N LEU A 881 -2.11 1.08 -5.14
CA LEU A 881 -0.77 0.75 -5.63
C LEU A 881 0.23 0.60 -4.49
N ARG A 882 0.15 1.44 -3.43
CA ARG A 882 0.97 1.29 -2.22
C ARG A 882 0.74 -0.07 -1.54
N GLU A 883 -0.50 -0.53 -1.45
CA GLU A 883 -0.82 -1.87 -0.92
C GLU A 883 -0.20 -2.99 -1.77
N LEU A 884 0.00 -2.75 -3.06
CA LEU A 884 0.64 -3.69 -3.99
C LEU A 884 2.17 -3.52 -4.10
N GLY A 885 2.78 -2.72 -3.21
CA GLY A 885 4.23 -2.52 -3.17
C GLY A 885 4.77 -1.50 -4.16
N ILE A 886 4.00 -0.45 -4.49
CA ILE A 886 4.40 0.61 -5.43
C ILE A 886 4.11 1.98 -4.82
N PHE A 887 5.11 2.86 -4.81
CA PHE A 887 4.92 4.26 -4.45
C PHE A 887 4.62 5.11 -5.67
N MET A 888 3.47 5.79 -5.63
CA MET A 888 2.99 6.67 -6.69
C MET A 888 2.26 7.87 -6.11
N GLN A 889 2.14 8.97 -6.90
CA GLN A 889 1.43 10.18 -6.52
C GLN A 889 0.72 10.86 -7.67
N PRO A 890 -0.40 11.56 -7.40
CA PRO A 890 -1.02 12.45 -8.37
C PRO A 890 -0.24 13.76 -8.51
N THR A 891 -0.45 14.44 -9.64
CA THR A 891 0.07 15.78 -9.95
C THR A 891 -0.91 16.57 -10.83
N GLY A 892 -0.51 17.80 -11.19
CA GLY A 892 -1.32 18.73 -11.93
C GLY A 892 -2.33 19.47 -11.04
N ASP A 893 -2.87 20.57 -11.54
CA ASP A 893 -3.80 21.41 -10.79
C ASP A 893 -5.10 20.67 -10.41
N HIS A 894 -5.43 19.60 -11.11
CA HIS A 894 -6.58 18.75 -10.82
C HIS A 894 -6.23 17.45 -10.09
N LEU A 895 -4.96 17.19 -9.79
CA LEU A 895 -4.48 15.96 -9.12
C LEU A 895 -5.01 14.66 -9.76
N ASN A 896 -5.13 14.64 -11.09
CA ASN A 896 -5.66 13.53 -11.85
C ASN A 896 -4.65 12.88 -12.82
N ILE A 897 -3.36 13.17 -12.63
CA ILE A 897 -2.28 12.64 -13.46
C ILE A 897 -1.30 11.89 -12.56
N LEU A 898 -1.03 10.63 -12.85
CA LEU A 898 0.06 9.90 -12.21
C LEU A 898 1.40 10.45 -12.72
N LYS A 899 2.19 11.03 -11.82
CA LYS A 899 3.50 11.62 -12.14
C LYS A 899 4.59 10.55 -12.06
N ILE A 900 4.87 9.89 -13.17
CA ILE A 900 5.77 8.76 -13.28
C ILE A 900 7.19 9.26 -13.58
N LYS A 901 8.08 9.19 -12.57
CA LYS A 901 9.46 9.68 -12.66
C LYS A 901 10.41 8.85 -11.79
N PRO A 902 10.56 7.55 -12.11
CA PRO A 902 11.38 6.63 -11.32
C PRO A 902 12.87 6.99 -11.37
N PRO A 903 13.71 6.37 -10.52
CA PRO A 903 15.16 6.34 -10.73
C PRO A 903 15.55 5.87 -12.13
N MET A 904 16.62 6.42 -12.71
CA MET A 904 16.99 6.13 -14.11
C MET A 904 17.60 4.73 -14.30
N ILE A 905 17.87 4.01 -13.22
CA ILE A 905 18.29 2.60 -13.23
C ILE A 905 17.12 1.62 -13.38
N THR A 906 15.90 2.11 -13.44
CA THR A 906 14.68 1.28 -13.48
C THR A 906 14.74 0.32 -14.67
N SER A 907 14.50 -0.95 -14.39
CA SER A 907 14.57 -2.03 -15.36
C SER A 907 13.25 -2.18 -16.14
N ARG A 908 13.30 -2.91 -17.26
CA ARG A 908 12.10 -3.32 -18.00
C ARG A 908 11.17 -4.17 -17.12
N GLN A 909 11.74 -5.06 -16.29
CA GLN A 909 10.97 -5.91 -15.38
C GLN A 909 10.17 -5.08 -14.37
N SER A 910 10.79 -4.06 -13.75
CA SER A 910 10.11 -3.16 -12.82
C SER A 910 9.00 -2.35 -13.51
N VAL A 911 9.23 -1.94 -14.76
CA VAL A 911 8.20 -1.28 -15.58
C VAL A 911 7.01 -2.23 -15.83
N ASP A 912 7.28 -3.47 -16.22
CA ASP A 912 6.24 -4.45 -16.48
C ASP A 912 5.43 -4.73 -15.20
N PHE A 913 6.10 -4.92 -14.06
CA PHE A 913 5.45 -5.08 -12.76
C PHE A 913 4.54 -3.89 -12.43
N PHE A 914 5.03 -2.66 -12.61
CA PHE A 914 4.22 -1.46 -12.36
C PHE A 914 2.96 -1.43 -13.23
N VAL A 915 3.11 -1.66 -14.55
CA VAL A 915 1.98 -1.57 -15.47
C VAL A 915 0.98 -2.71 -15.25
N ASP A 916 1.44 -3.91 -14.92
CA ASP A 916 0.55 -5.03 -14.60
C ASP A 916 -0.28 -4.75 -13.33
N MET A 917 0.33 -4.14 -12.30
CA MET A 917 -0.41 -3.74 -11.09
C MET A 917 -1.34 -2.57 -11.35
N LEU A 918 -0.94 -1.64 -12.20
CA LEU A 918 -1.79 -0.52 -12.62
C LEU A 918 -3.01 -1.01 -13.42
N ASP A 919 -2.82 -1.96 -14.34
CA ASP A 919 -3.89 -2.61 -15.08
C ASP A 919 -4.89 -3.30 -14.14
N LYS A 920 -4.38 -4.06 -13.16
CA LYS A 920 -5.20 -4.69 -12.11
C LYS A 920 -6.05 -3.66 -11.38
N VAL A 921 -5.44 -2.58 -10.88
CA VAL A 921 -6.15 -1.58 -10.06
C VAL A 921 -7.14 -0.76 -10.89
N LEU A 922 -6.82 -0.42 -12.14
CA LEU A 922 -7.76 0.23 -13.06
C LEU A 922 -8.97 -0.65 -13.41
N GLY A 923 -8.84 -1.97 -13.30
CA GLY A 923 -9.92 -2.93 -13.42
C GLY A 923 -10.78 -3.08 -12.16
N GLU A 924 -10.32 -2.57 -11.01
CA GLU A 924 -11.11 -2.47 -9.78
C GLU A 924 -12.07 -1.29 -9.91
N ASP A 925 -13.26 -1.33 -9.30
CA ASP A 925 -14.21 -0.20 -9.33
C ASP A 925 -13.75 0.88 -8.34
N LEU A 926 -12.95 1.84 -8.81
CA LEU A 926 -12.36 2.96 -8.07
C LEU A 926 -13.37 4.06 -7.74
#